data_2087af87e5c15ee1aa98047957cbc6d3
#
_entry.id   2087af87e5c15ee1aa98047957cbc6d3
#
_cell.length_a   1.000
_cell.length_b   1.000
_cell.length_c   1.000
_cell.angle_alpha   90.00
_cell.angle_beta   90.00
_cell.angle_gamma   90.00
#
_symmetry.space_group_name_H-M   'P 1'
#
loop_
_entity.id
_entity.type
_entity.pdbx_description
1 polymer ?
#
loop_
_entity_poly.entity_id
_entity_poly.type
_entity_poly.pdbx_seq_one_letter_code
_entity_poly.pdbx_strand_id
1 'polypeptide(L)'
;LNESDNIEIGDPNESSIVESIPGILPVLPLRDLVLFPYMIFPVLIGREQSIRAANYALEKTKYIFLSTQKKSNIEDPKKDDIYSEGTIAKIVQILKLPNGLMKILVDGLLQGRIIEFTDNKNFFEAKIEVIVPEFEQDHELNALTRQMSQLFKDYVKINRNIPNEAVSAFENIDEPDRRLFYVAANINQAIEVKQTILQKFTLKEQYYEVIKILNSEIDILKIEKEIDNKVQENIAKTQRKFIIQEQIKILQDELGDEDDATPEFVKLKEQIKKVKMPKEAEAKAFEELNKLKKTPSMSPESTVIRNYLDWLVDIPWSKKSKDDLNINHVQKILDEDHFGLEKPKERIVEHIAVLNLVKQMRGQILCFVGPPGVGKTSLGKSIARALGRKFVRISLGGVRDEAEIRGHRRTYIGSMPGKIVQSMKKAGTINPVMLLDEIDKMSTDFRGDPSSAMLEVLDPEQNHTFNDHYIEIDYDLSQVMFITTANVRYNIPLPLQDRMEIIELPGYLEYDKIEIAKRHIIPKQLENHGLNKKDVTITDEAIKMIITEYTREAGVRNLERELASICRKLARDIVLKELSNGKHKAKIKYVVDGAKVEEYLKVPRYRTHKHSNEFKVGSVTGLAWTSVGGEILNVDVTIMNGSEKLTLTGQMGNVMKESAQAALSYIRSNAKEFNIDPNFFKGKEVHIHLPEGAIPKDGPSAGITMSMALLSAVSGRPASNAIAMTGEITLRGEVLPIGGLNEKLLAAKRNKISTILIPKDNEIDLKEIQDSVKDGLKIIPIEKIEDAIPYVFSSLKKPSKEVSKRNINPKKKAK
;
A
#
# COMPACT_ATOMS: atom_id res chain seq x y z
N LEU A 1 -68.56 41.01 13.92
CA LEU A 1 -69.39 40.76 12.73
C LEU A 1 -68.57 40.17 11.65
N ASN A 2 -68.71 38.92 11.53
CA ASN A 2 -68.26 37.93 10.51
C ASN A 2 -67.46 38.47 9.32
N GLU A 3 -66.16 38.28 9.33
CA GLU A 3 -65.33 38.05 8.14
C GLU A 3 -65.25 36.54 7.96
N SER A 4 -65.98 36.07 6.97
CA SER A 4 -65.81 34.69 6.44
C SER A 4 -64.54 34.61 5.68
N ASP A 5 -63.54 33.89 6.18
CA ASP A 5 -62.32 33.50 5.49
C ASP A 5 -62.71 32.70 4.24
N ASN A 6 -62.54 33.30 3.09
CA ASN A 6 -62.60 32.62 1.81
C ASN A 6 -61.26 31.88 1.62
N ILE A 7 -61.21 30.63 2.05
CA ILE A 7 -60.22 29.69 1.57
C ILE A 7 -60.63 29.32 0.14
N GLU A 8 -59.99 29.91 -0.86
CA GLU A 8 -60.06 29.42 -2.22
C GLU A 8 -59.29 28.10 -2.31
N ILE A 9 -60.01 27.01 -2.26
CA ILE A 9 -59.51 25.68 -2.65
C ILE A 9 -59.15 25.77 -4.13
N GLY A 10 -57.93 25.36 -4.49
CA GLY A 10 -57.40 25.38 -5.87
C GLY A 10 -58.39 24.83 -6.91
N ASP A 11 -58.09 25.11 -8.18
CA ASP A 11 -58.90 24.84 -9.37
C ASP A 11 -59.94 23.70 -9.18
N PRO A 12 -61.21 23.88 -9.44
CA PRO A 12 -62.28 22.86 -9.27
C PRO A 12 -61.97 21.54 -10.01
N ASN A 13 -60.98 21.51 -10.91
CA ASN A 13 -60.49 20.30 -11.53
C ASN A 13 -59.54 19.48 -10.62
N GLU A 14 -58.81 20.07 -9.68
CA GLU A 14 -57.87 19.32 -8.81
C GLU A 14 -58.60 18.45 -7.78
N SER A 15 -59.62 18.91 -7.17
CA SER A 15 -60.41 18.10 -6.24
C SER A 15 -60.99 16.84 -6.89
N SER A 16 -61.41 16.93 -8.15
CA SER A 16 -61.92 15.76 -8.90
C SER A 16 -60.78 14.79 -9.30
N ILE A 17 -59.55 15.30 -9.48
CA ILE A 17 -58.39 14.49 -9.78
C ILE A 17 -57.92 13.74 -8.51
N VAL A 18 -57.90 14.39 -7.35
CA VAL A 18 -57.51 13.77 -6.07
C VAL A 18 -58.43 12.61 -5.72
N GLU A 19 -59.78 12.75 -5.90
CA GLU A 19 -60.74 11.67 -5.70
C GLU A 19 -60.59 10.49 -6.65
N SER A 20 -59.99 10.71 -7.83
CA SER A 20 -59.77 9.66 -8.83
C SER A 20 -58.49 8.86 -8.65
N ILE A 21 -57.53 9.32 -7.81
CA ILE A 21 -56.24 8.69 -7.59
C ILE A 21 -56.40 7.57 -6.55
N PRO A 22 -56.03 6.32 -6.88
CA PRO A 22 -56.01 5.22 -5.91
C PRO A 22 -55.00 5.46 -4.81
N GLY A 23 -55.34 5.14 -3.56
CA GLY A 23 -54.44 5.28 -2.42
C GLY A 23 -53.21 4.34 -2.45
N ILE A 24 -53.22 3.33 -3.31
CA ILE A 24 -52.09 2.42 -3.55
C ILE A 24 -51.69 2.52 -5.03
N LEU A 25 -50.44 2.84 -5.29
CA LEU A 25 -49.92 3.03 -6.65
C LEU A 25 -48.64 2.19 -6.89
N PRO A 26 -48.43 1.71 -8.13
CA PRO A 26 -47.13 1.18 -8.54
C PRO A 26 -46.10 2.29 -8.53
N VAL A 27 -44.89 1.98 -8.00
CA VAL A 27 -43.79 2.92 -7.86
C VAL A 27 -42.74 2.63 -8.95
N LEU A 28 -42.36 3.65 -9.67
CA LEU A 28 -41.32 3.60 -10.69
C LEU A 28 -40.09 4.39 -10.23
N PRO A 29 -38.96 3.72 -9.90
CA PRO A 29 -37.70 4.39 -9.56
C PRO A 29 -37.07 5.05 -10.79
N LEU A 30 -36.89 6.36 -10.76
CA LEU A 30 -36.15 7.14 -11.75
C LEU A 30 -34.66 7.19 -11.39
N ARG A 31 -33.80 6.99 -12.38
CA ARG A 31 -32.35 6.91 -12.13
C ARG A 31 -31.68 8.28 -12.10
N ASP A 32 -31.93 9.07 -13.13
CA ASP A 32 -31.17 10.32 -13.37
C ASP A 32 -32.09 11.52 -13.60
N LEU A 33 -33.30 11.48 -13.05
CA LEU A 33 -34.32 12.51 -13.23
C LEU A 33 -35.17 12.68 -12.00
N VAL A 34 -35.47 13.91 -11.67
CA VAL A 34 -36.55 14.30 -10.75
C VAL A 34 -37.68 14.80 -11.63
N LEU A 35 -38.88 14.15 -11.56
CA LEU A 35 -40.08 14.63 -12.24
C LEU A 35 -40.87 15.51 -11.28
N PHE A 36 -41.18 16.70 -11.74
CA PHE A 36 -42.03 17.64 -10.99
C PHE A 36 -43.51 17.56 -11.47
N PRO A 37 -44.48 17.94 -10.65
CA PRO A 37 -45.86 18.14 -11.09
C PRO A 37 -45.98 19.04 -12.32
N TYR A 38 -47.06 18.86 -13.09
CA TYR A 38 -47.36 19.60 -14.33
C TYR A 38 -46.34 19.45 -15.48
N MET A 39 -45.47 18.41 -15.40
CA MET A 39 -44.50 18.10 -16.43
C MET A 39 -44.91 16.91 -17.26
N ILE A 40 -44.92 17.06 -18.59
CA ILE A 40 -45.04 15.94 -19.51
C ILE A 40 -43.64 15.52 -19.93
N PHE A 41 -43.25 14.28 -19.58
CA PHE A 41 -41.88 13.82 -19.81
C PHE A 41 -41.84 12.36 -20.31
N PRO A 42 -40.97 12.07 -21.34
CA PRO A 42 -40.74 10.72 -21.80
C PRO A 42 -39.74 9.99 -20.94
N VAL A 43 -40.18 8.97 -20.22
CA VAL A 43 -39.32 8.13 -19.38
C VAL A 43 -38.97 6.83 -20.11
N LEU A 44 -37.69 6.49 -20.16
CA LEU A 44 -37.19 5.22 -20.71
C LEU A 44 -37.02 4.19 -19.60
N ILE A 45 -37.65 3.04 -19.70
CA ILE A 45 -37.63 1.97 -18.72
C ILE A 45 -37.02 0.71 -19.33
N GLY A 46 -36.05 0.11 -18.60
CA GLY A 46 -35.39 -1.12 -19.02
C GLY A 46 -35.44 -2.24 -17.96
N ARG A 47 -35.72 -1.90 -16.72
CA ARG A 47 -35.79 -2.89 -15.62
C ARG A 47 -37.10 -3.67 -15.69
N GLU A 48 -37.02 -4.98 -15.52
CA GLU A 48 -38.16 -5.87 -15.60
C GLU A 48 -39.26 -5.50 -14.58
N GLN A 49 -38.87 -5.15 -13.34
CA GLN A 49 -39.79 -4.70 -12.31
C GLN A 49 -40.50 -3.39 -12.71
N SER A 50 -39.78 -2.43 -13.28
CA SER A 50 -40.30 -1.16 -13.74
C SER A 50 -41.27 -1.33 -14.93
N ILE A 51 -40.96 -2.26 -15.85
CA ILE A 51 -41.83 -2.60 -16.96
C ILE A 51 -43.13 -3.24 -16.47
N ARG A 52 -43.08 -4.13 -15.48
CA ARG A 52 -44.24 -4.74 -14.86
C ARG A 52 -45.08 -3.70 -14.13
N ALA A 53 -44.48 -2.76 -13.40
CA ALA A 53 -45.18 -1.66 -12.75
C ALA A 53 -45.95 -0.77 -13.76
N ALA A 54 -45.29 -0.40 -14.86
CA ALA A 54 -45.90 0.43 -15.90
C ALA A 54 -47.07 -0.29 -16.61
N ASN A 55 -46.94 -1.59 -16.94
CA ASN A 55 -48.00 -2.38 -17.51
C ASN A 55 -49.20 -2.51 -16.57
N TYR A 56 -48.93 -2.79 -15.30
CA TYR A 56 -49.99 -2.86 -14.27
C TYR A 56 -50.73 -1.53 -14.13
N ALA A 57 -49.97 -0.41 -14.09
CA ALA A 57 -50.59 0.91 -14.04
C ALA A 57 -51.47 1.17 -15.24
N LEU A 58 -51.07 0.79 -16.46
CA LEU A 58 -51.83 0.99 -17.69
C LEU A 58 -53.17 0.21 -17.69
N GLU A 59 -53.13 -1.04 -17.22
CA GLU A 59 -54.29 -1.94 -17.25
C GLU A 59 -55.33 -1.58 -16.16
N LYS A 60 -54.88 -1.08 -15.03
CA LYS A 60 -55.77 -0.89 -13.84
C LYS A 60 -56.18 0.56 -13.64
N THR A 61 -55.21 1.46 -13.43
CA THR A 61 -55.48 2.79 -12.88
C THR A 61 -55.06 3.93 -13.80
N LYS A 62 -54.13 3.71 -14.72
CA LYS A 62 -53.41 4.71 -15.51
C LYS A 62 -52.54 5.67 -14.69
N TYR A 63 -52.49 5.53 -13.35
CA TYR A 63 -51.69 6.34 -12.45
C TYR A 63 -50.47 5.54 -11.99
N ILE A 64 -49.33 6.22 -11.84
CA ILE A 64 -48.05 5.68 -11.41
C ILE A 64 -47.35 6.70 -10.52
N PHE A 65 -46.66 6.25 -9.49
CA PHE A 65 -45.86 7.12 -8.66
C PHE A 65 -44.39 7.07 -9.11
N LEU A 66 -43.82 8.23 -9.41
CA LEU A 66 -42.47 8.40 -9.90
C LEU A 66 -41.61 8.99 -8.80
N SER A 67 -40.65 8.25 -8.33
CA SER A 67 -39.67 8.74 -7.34
C SER A 67 -38.26 8.45 -7.77
N THR A 68 -37.36 9.35 -7.39
CA THR A 68 -35.96 9.30 -7.80
C THR A 68 -35.13 8.37 -6.90
N GLN A 69 -34.11 7.70 -7.45
CA GLN A 69 -33.14 6.94 -6.67
C GLN A 69 -32.18 7.86 -5.95
N LYS A 70 -31.79 7.50 -4.71
CA LYS A 70 -30.80 8.26 -3.92
C LYS A 70 -29.40 8.17 -4.51
N LYS A 71 -29.09 7.12 -5.26
CA LYS A 71 -27.78 6.92 -5.93
C LYS A 71 -28.01 6.36 -7.33
N SER A 72 -27.50 7.04 -8.34
CA SER A 72 -27.68 6.68 -9.75
C SER A 72 -26.89 5.43 -10.19
N ASN A 73 -25.86 5.01 -9.44
CA ASN A 73 -25.02 3.86 -9.75
C ASN A 73 -25.61 2.50 -9.33
N ILE A 74 -26.76 2.47 -8.63
CA ILE A 74 -27.43 1.24 -8.22
C ILE A 74 -28.30 0.73 -9.38
N GLU A 75 -27.97 -0.44 -9.92
CA GLU A 75 -28.76 -1.03 -11.01
C GLU A 75 -30.12 -1.56 -10.54
N ASP A 76 -30.15 -2.29 -9.41
CA ASP A 76 -31.36 -2.82 -8.77
C ASP A 76 -31.58 -2.16 -7.41
N PRO A 77 -32.30 -1.02 -7.35
CA PRO A 77 -32.57 -0.33 -6.10
C PRO A 77 -33.49 -1.13 -5.18
N LYS A 78 -33.22 -1.06 -3.90
CA LYS A 78 -34.11 -1.54 -2.85
C LYS A 78 -35.05 -0.43 -2.40
N LYS A 79 -36.04 -0.75 -1.57
CA LYS A 79 -37.03 0.22 -1.01
C LYS A 79 -36.31 1.42 -0.34
N ASP A 80 -35.18 1.18 0.34
CA ASP A 80 -34.40 2.22 1.05
C ASP A 80 -33.56 3.11 0.12
N ASP A 81 -33.32 2.67 -1.11
CA ASP A 81 -32.54 3.40 -2.10
C ASP A 81 -33.37 4.42 -2.91
N ILE A 82 -34.66 4.57 -2.59
CA ILE A 82 -35.61 5.45 -3.27
C ILE A 82 -36.00 6.58 -2.31
N TYR A 83 -36.19 7.78 -2.83
CA TYR A 83 -36.74 8.87 -2.04
C TYR A 83 -38.22 8.62 -1.70
N SER A 84 -38.68 9.07 -0.54
CA SER A 84 -40.04 8.95 -0.14
C SER A 84 -40.97 9.92 -0.87
N GLU A 85 -40.45 11.08 -1.26
CA GLU A 85 -41.18 12.13 -1.98
C GLU A 85 -40.98 11.95 -3.49
N GLY A 86 -42.07 12.17 -4.21
CA GLY A 86 -42.05 12.03 -5.68
C GLY A 86 -43.32 12.64 -6.31
N THR A 87 -43.56 12.29 -7.55
CA THR A 87 -44.69 12.83 -8.33
C THR A 87 -45.64 11.72 -8.75
N ILE A 88 -46.93 11.90 -8.47
CA ILE A 88 -48.01 11.08 -9.02
C ILE A 88 -48.22 11.52 -10.45
N ALA A 89 -48.09 10.59 -11.38
CA ALA A 89 -48.24 10.88 -12.80
C ALA A 89 -49.22 9.94 -13.48
N LYS A 90 -49.85 10.44 -14.54
CA LYS A 90 -50.73 9.67 -15.44
C LYS A 90 -49.93 9.20 -16.63
N ILE A 91 -50.06 7.94 -17.00
CA ILE A 91 -49.44 7.42 -18.24
C ILE A 91 -50.32 7.83 -19.42
N VAL A 92 -49.77 8.65 -20.31
CA VAL A 92 -50.45 9.16 -21.51
C VAL A 92 -50.23 8.20 -22.66
N GLN A 93 -49.00 7.74 -22.89
CA GLN A 93 -48.64 6.88 -24.03
C GLN A 93 -47.54 5.91 -23.66
N ILE A 94 -47.59 4.70 -24.26
CA ILE A 94 -46.51 3.72 -24.12
C ILE A 94 -46.01 3.32 -25.55
N LEU A 95 -44.71 3.25 -25.70
CA LEU A 95 -44.06 2.78 -26.91
C LEU A 95 -43.05 1.67 -26.51
N LYS A 96 -43.29 0.45 -27.01
CA LYS A 96 -42.36 -0.67 -26.85
C LYS A 96 -41.28 -0.60 -27.92
N LEU A 97 -40.00 -0.63 -27.54
CA LEU A 97 -38.87 -0.56 -28.46
C LEU A 97 -38.36 -1.98 -28.82
N PRO A 98 -37.77 -2.19 -30.00
CA PRO A 98 -37.30 -3.51 -30.46
C PRO A 98 -36.21 -4.15 -29.56
N ASN A 99 -35.49 -3.34 -28.80
CA ASN A 99 -34.42 -3.77 -27.87
C ASN A 99 -34.91 -4.19 -26.47
N GLY A 100 -36.20 -4.37 -26.29
CA GLY A 100 -36.79 -4.74 -24.99
C GLY A 100 -37.00 -3.57 -24.01
N LEU A 101 -36.59 -2.37 -24.37
CA LEU A 101 -36.85 -1.16 -23.59
C LEU A 101 -38.28 -0.66 -23.83
N MET A 102 -38.82 0.05 -22.87
CA MET A 102 -40.14 0.66 -22.98
C MET A 102 -40.02 2.16 -22.74
N LYS A 103 -40.58 2.96 -23.65
CA LYS A 103 -40.69 4.42 -23.49
C LYS A 103 -42.11 4.77 -23.08
N ILE A 104 -42.28 5.38 -21.93
CA ILE A 104 -43.59 5.86 -21.45
C ILE A 104 -43.60 7.38 -21.46
N LEU A 105 -44.69 7.96 -21.95
CA LEU A 105 -44.95 9.39 -21.78
C LEU A 105 -45.84 9.55 -20.56
N VAL A 106 -45.35 10.28 -19.57
CA VAL A 106 -46.02 10.51 -18.32
C VAL A 106 -46.37 11.99 -18.15
N ASP A 107 -47.51 12.25 -17.60
CA ASP A 107 -47.98 13.58 -17.22
C ASP A 107 -48.01 13.67 -15.70
N GLY A 108 -47.11 14.46 -15.12
CA GLY A 108 -47.00 14.67 -13.68
C GLY A 108 -48.18 15.50 -13.19
N LEU A 109 -48.97 14.98 -12.27
CA LEU A 109 -50.18 15.63 -11.77
C LEU A 109 -49.94 16.33 -10.45
N LEU A 110 -49.60 15.58 -9.41
CA LEU A 110 -49.51 16.05 -8.03
C LEU A 110 -48.24 15.53 -7.35
N GLN A 111 -47.80 16.23 -6.33
CA GLN A 111 -46.78 15.76 -5.42
C GLN A 111 -47.34 14.68 -4.50
N GLY A 112 -46.55 13.69 -4.15
CA GLY A 112 -46.92 12.65 -3.21
C GLY A 112 -45.79 12.17 -2.36
N ARG A 113 -46.11 11.45 -1.28
CA ARG A 113 -45.15 10.81 -0.39
C ARG A 113 -45.52 9.35 -0.14
N ILE A 114 -44.50 8.50 -0.16
CA ILE A 114 -44.65 7.08 0.21
C ILE A 114 -44.88 6.99 1.72
N ILE A 115 -46.01 6.42 2.13
CA ILE A 115 -46.26 6.10 3.54
C ILE A 115 -45.66 4.74 3.88
N GLU A 116 -45.97 3.72 3.05
CA GLU A 116 -45.56 2.35 3.28
C GLU A 116 -45.55 1.57 1.97
N PHE A 117 -44.53 0.73 1.76
CA PHE A 117 -44.50 -0.20 0.63
C PHE A 117 -45.29 -1.46 0.92
N THR A 118 -46.08 -1.90 -0.04
CA THR A 118 -46.79 -3.18 0.02
C THR A 118 -45.84 -4.37 -0.16
N ASP A 119 -46.30 -5.59 0.17
CA ASP A 119 -45.56 -6.83 0.02
C ASP A 119 -45.65 -7.43 -1.39
N ASN A 120 -45.78 -6.59 -2.41
CA ASN A 120 -45.83 -7.04 -3.80
C ASN A 120 -44.44 -7.50 -4.24
N LYS A 121 -44.31 -8.76 -4.68
CA LYS A 121 -43.03 -9.36 -5.10
C LYS A 121 -42.67 -9.08 -6.57
N ASN A 122 -43.59 -8.59 -7.38
CA ASN A 122 -43.40 -8.45 -8.82
C ASN A 122 -42.86 -7.07 -9.23
N PHE A 123 -43.20 -6.02 -8.48
CA PHE A 123 -42.81 -4.63 -8.70
C PHE A 123 -43.00 -3.83 -7.41
N PHE A 124 -42.42 -2.64 -7.34
CA PHE A 124 -42.62 -1.75 -6.23
C PHE A 124 -44.03 -1.16 -6.26
N GLU A 125 -44.74 -1.30 -5.17
CA GLU A 125 -46.06 -0.78 -4.95
C GLU A 125 -46.13 -0.20 -3.55
N ALA A 126 -46.73 0.96 -3.39
CA ALA A 126 -46.76 1.66 -2.11
C ALA A 126 -48.10 2.39 -1.90
N LYS A 127 -48.44 2.57 -0.63
CA LYS A 127 -49.52 3.48 -0.22
C LYS A 127 -48.96 4.90 -0.28
N ILE A 128 -49.57 5.74 -1.11
CA ILE A 128 -49.15 7.11 -1.36
C ILE A 128 -50.09 8.09 -0.69
N GLU A 129 -49.50 9.04 0.00
CA GLU A 129 -50.21 10.24 0.50
C GLU A 129 -50.11 11.32 -0.57
N VAL A 130 -51.24 11.81 -1.04
CA VAL A 130 -51.29 12.91 -1.99
C VAL A 130 -51.07 14.22 -1.25
N ILE A 131 -50.13 15.02 -1.72
CA ILE A 131 -49.81 16.32 -1.15
C ILE A 131 -50.40 17.37 -2.08
N VAL A 132 -51.41 18.02 -1.62
CA VAL A 132 -52.00 19.18 -2.30
C VAL A 132 -51.47 20.42 -1.59
N PRO A 133 -50.72 21.28 -2.28
CA PRO A 133 -50.20 22.47 -1.65
C PRO A 133 -51.34 23.42 -1.26
N GLU A 134 -51.62 23.52 0.03
CA GLU A 134 -52.46 24.58 0.55
C GLU A 134 -51.69 25.90 0.49
N PHE A 135 -52.26 26.88 -0.17
CA PHE A 135 -51.67 28.22 -0.21
C PHE A 135 -52.76 29.29 -0.09
N GLU A 136 -52.47 30.26 0.76
CA GLU A 136 -53.22 31.52 0.75
C GLU A 136 -52.47 32.51 -0.16
N GLN A 137 -53.23 33.16 -1.05
CA GLN A 137 -52.65 34.28 -1.84
C GLN A 137 -52.46 35.49 -0.93
N ASP A 138 -51.30 35.50 -0.27
CA ASP A 138 -50.91 36.62 0.55
C ASP A 138 -49.84 37.50 -0.12
N HIS A 139 -49.51 38.61 0.50
CA HIS A 139 -48.47 39.52 0.02
C HIS A 139 -47.10 38.86 -0.05
N GLU A 140 -46.77 37.88 0.81
CA GLU A 140 -45.51 37.19 0.83
C GLU A 140 -45.35 36.28 -0.38
N LEU A 141 -46.34 35.44 -0.71
CA LEU A 141 -46.31 34.59 -1.88
C LEU A 141 -46.16 35.38 -3.18
N ASN A 142 -46.88 36.51 -3.28
CA ASN A 142 -46.75 37.42 -4.42
C ASN A 142 -45.32 38.02 -4.54
N ALA A 143 -44.70 38.34 -3.43
CA ALA A 143 -43.34 38.86 -3.41
C ALA A 143 -42.32 37.76 -3.83
N LEU A 144 -42.49 36.51 -3.29
CA LEU A 144 -41.63 35.36 -3.67
C LEU A 144 -41.78 35.05 -5.14
N THR A 145 -43.00 35.04 -5.69
CA THR A 145 -43.26 34.79 -7.12
C THR A 145 -42.60 35.82 -8.00
N ARG A 146 -42.65 37.10 -7.65
CA ARG A 146 -41.97 38.17 -8.38
C ARG A 146 -40.42 38.00 -8.29
N GLN A 147 -39.89 37.72 -7.12
CA GLN A 147 -38.48 37.52 -6.91
C GLN A 147 -37.95 36.35 -7.74
N MET A 148 -38.60 35.18 -7.64
CA MET A 148 -38.28 34.00 -8.42
C MET A 148 -38.33 34.28 -9.92
N SER A 149 -39.36 34.97 -10.38
CA SER A 149 -39.53 35.34 -11.79
C SER A 149 -38.36 36.20 -12.29
N GLN A 150 -37.94 37.17 -11.51
CA GLN A 150 -36.79 38.00 -11.86
C GLN A 150 -35.48 37.19 -11.91
N LEU A 151 -35.26 36.35 -10.87
CA LEU A 151 -34.07 35.52 -10.82
C LEU A 151 -34.02 34.48 -11.95
N PHE A 152 -35.14 33.91 -12.33
CA PHE A 152 -35.21 32.97 -13.46
C PHE A 152 -34.87 33.66 -14.79
N LYS A 153 -35.37 34.89 -15.01
CA LYS A 153 -35.01 35.69 -16.20
C LYS A 153 -33.50 35.99 -16.23
N ASP A 154 -32.93 36.34 -15.08
CA ASP A 154 -31.51 36.63 -14.98
C ASP A 154 -30.67 35.35 -15.16
N TYR A 155 -31.13 34.22 -14.64
CA TYR A 155 -30.50 32.91 -14.82
C TYR A 155 -30.46 32.47 -16.29
N VAL A 156 -31.62 32.54 -17.00
CA VAL A 156 -31.70 32.20 -18.44
C VAL A 156 -30.83 33.12 -19.29
N LYS A 157 -30.76 34.42 -18.95
CA LYS A 157 -29.92 35.39 -19.66
C LYS A 157 -28.40 35.08 -19.56
N ILE A 158 -27.97 34.50 -18.44
CA ILE A 158 -26.56 34.19 -18.22
C ILE A 158 -26.26 32.77 -18.71
N ASN A 159 -27.18 31.83 -18.56
CA ASN A 159 -27.01 30.42 -18.91
C ASN A 159 -27.29 30.18 -20.39
N ARG A 160 -26.22 29.94 -21.17
CA ARG A 160 -26.29 29.70 -22.63
C ARG A 160 -26.97 28.39 -23.01
N ASN A 161 -27.20 27.49 -22.09
CA ASN A 161 -27.77 26.17 -22.37
C ASN A 161 -29.29 26.17 -22.34
N ILE A 162 -29.93 27.24 -21.88
CA ILE A 162 -31.39 27.36 -21.82
C ILE A 162 -31.83 28.35 -22.92
N PRO A 163 -32.72 27.91 -23.81
CA PRO A 163 -33.22 28.80 -24.87
C PRO A 163 -34.07 29.94 -24.28
N ASN A 164 -34.02 31.12 -24.92
CA ASN A 164 -34.76 32.29 -24.44
C ASN A 164 -36.28 32.09 -24.48
N GLU A 165 -36.75 31.16 -25.30
CA GLU A 165 -38.16 30.76 -25.40
C GLU A 165 -38.70 30.19 -24.09
N ALA A 166 -37.81 29.68 -23.19
CA ALA A 166 -38.18 29.21 -21.88
C ALA A 166 -38.74 30.35 -21.00
N VAL A 167 -38.27 31.58 -21.17
CA VAL A 167 -38.81 32.74 -20.44
C VAL A 167 -40.24 33.08 -20.95
N SER A 168 -40.47 33.00 -22.28
CA SER A 168 -41.80 33.26 -22.86
C SER A 168 -42.79 32.20 -22.44
N ALA A 169 -42.40 30.93 -22.39
CA ALA A 169 -43.23 29.85 -21.89
C ALA A 169 -43.55 30.02 -20.39
N PHE A 170 -42.56 30.45 -19.59
CA PHE A 170 -42.77 30.76 -18.16
C PHE A 170 -43.74 31.93 -17.94
N GLU A 171 -43.68 32.96 -18.73
CA GLU A 171 -44.55 34.14 -18.61
C GLU A 171 -46.03 33.83 -18.93
N ASN A 172 -46.33 32.77 -19.70
CA ASN A 172 -47.67 32.33 -20.06
C ASN A 172 -48.33 31.42 -19.00
N ILE A 173 -47.62 31.12 -17.91
CA ILE A 173 -48.17 30.31 -16.79
C ILE A 173 -48.68 31.28 -15.73
N ASP A 174 -49.99 31.17 -15.39
CA ASP A 174 -50.59 32.06 -14.38
C ASP A 174 -50.54 31.51 -12.98
N GLU A 175 -50.69 30.19 -12.82
CA GLU A 175 -50.75 29.54 -11.50
C GLU A 175 -49.36 29.50 -10.82
N PRO A 176 -49.27 29.93 -9.55
CA PRO A 176 -48.00 30.04 -8.81
C PRO A 176 -47.26 28.68 -8.67
N ASP A 177 -47.96 27.61 -8.38
CA ASP A 177 -47.39 26.26 -8.24
C ASP A 177 -46.80 25.73 -9.55
N ARG A 178 -47.53 25.92 -10.66
CA ARG A 178 -47.00 25.56 -12.00
C ARG A 178 -45.79 26.38 -12.39
N ARG A 179 -45.78 27.68 -12.05
CA ARG A 179 -44.61 28.55 -12.25
C ARG A 179 -43.39 28.01 -11.50
N LEU A 180 -43.56 27.64 -10.23
CA LEU A 180 -42.54 27.07 -9.37
C LEU A 180 -41.93 25.83 -10.00
N PHE A 181 -42.76 24.83 -10.31
CA PHE A 181 -42.27 23.55 -10.85
C PHE A 181 -41.68 23.69 -12.27
N TYR A 182 -42.19 24.62 -13.07
CA TYR A 182 -41.56 24.94 -14.36
C TYR A 182 -40.14 25.45 -14.19
N VAL A 183 -39.90 26.36 -13.24
CA VAL A 183 -38.57 26.85 -12.92
C VAL A 183 -37.69 25.74 -12.37
N ALA A 184 -38.18 24.97 -11.41
CA ALA A 184 -37.46 23.85 -10.81
C ALA A 184 -36.98 22.81 -11.85
N ALA A 185 -37.82 22.56 -12.85
CA ALA A 185 -37.51 21.65 -13.94
C ALA A 185 -36.37 22.17 -14.83
N ASN A 186 -36.36 23.47 -15.12
CA ASN A 186 -35.38 24.12 -16.03
C ASN A 186 -34.08 24.56 -15.38
N ILE A 187 -33.94 24.46 -14.06
CA ILE A 187 -32.65 24.69 -13.39
C ILE A 187 -31.69 23.53 -13.68
N ASN A 188 -30.47 23.82 -14.09
CA ASN A 188 -29.46 22.81 -14.34
C ASN A 188 -28.67 22.49 -13.03
N GLN A 189 -29.26 21.61 -12.21
CA GLN A 189 -28.69 21.22 -10.92
C GLN A 189 -28.69 19.70 -10.72
N ALA A 190 -27.87 19.25 -9.77
CA ALA A 190 -27.81 17.86 -9.36
C ALA A 190 -29.17 17.36 -8.84
N ILE A 191 -29.41 16.08 -9.02
CA ILE A 191 -30.66 15.41 -8.65
C ILE A 191 -31.00 15.62 -7.18
N GLU A 192 -30.00 15.50 -6.32
CA GLU A 192 -30.13 15.67 -4.86
C GLU A 192 -30.65 17.08 -4.50
N VAL A 193 -30.18 18.11 -5.23
CA VAL A 193 -30.60 19.49 -5.04
C VAL A 193 -32.04 19.69 -5.53
N LYS A 194 -32.40 19.13 -6.69
CA LYS A 194 -33.77 19.19 -7.21
C LYS A 194 -34.76 18.45 -6.30
N GLN A 195 -34.32 17.35 -5.71
CA GLN A 195 -35.15 16.56 -4.80
C GLN A 195 -35.52 17.33 -3.51
N THR A 196 -34.64 18.24 -3.03
CA THR A 196 -34.96 19.06 -1.85
C THR A 196 -36.19 19.91 -2.05
N ILE A 197 -36.52 20.28 -3.28
CA ILE A 197 -37.77 21.03 -3.61
C ILE A 197 -39.03 20.19 -3.35
N LEU A 198 -39.00 18.90 -3.79
CA LEU A 198 -40.09 17.97 -3.52
C LEU A 198 -40.22 17.54 -2.06
N GLN A 199 -39.15 17.74 -1.25
CA GLN A 199 -39.16 17.44 0.17
C GLN A 199 -39.87 18.54 1.00
N LYS A 200 -40.17 19.67 0.40
CA LYS A 200 -40.95 20.74 1.01
C LYS A 200 -42.45 20.55 0.69
N PHE A 201 -43.27 20.77 1.69
CA PHE A 201 -44.71 20.47 1.59
C PHE A 201 -45.57 21.72 1.43
N THR A 202 -45.04 22.88 1.79
CA THR A 202 -45.74 24.16 1.60
C THR A 202 -45.17 24.90 0.37
N LEU A 203 -46.04 25.55 -0.38
CA LEU A 203 -45.67 26.29 -1.59
C LEU A 203 -44.59 27.38 -1.28
N LYS A 204 -44.72 28.07 -0.16
CA LYS A 204 -43.77 29.09 0.28
C LYS A 204 -42.39 28.52 0.52
N GLU A 205 -42.26 27.39 1.23
CA GLU A 205 -40.97 26.75 1.45
C GLU A 205 -40.31 26.29 0.14
N GLN A 206 -41.09 25.79 -0.78
CA GLN A 206 -40.60 25.42 -2.11
C GLN A 206 -40.08 26.64 -2.91
N TYR A 207 -40.79 27.76 -2.84
CA TYR A 207 -40.33 29.02 -3.43
C TYR A 207 -39.03 29.50 -2.81
N TYR A 208 -38.88 29.46 -1.50
CA TYR A 208 -37.63 29.80 -0.81
C TYR A 208 -36.47 28.92 -1.26
N GLU A 209 -36.68 27.62 -1.41
CA GLU A 209 -35.65 26.69 -1.84
C GLU A 209 -35.26 26.94 -3.31
N VAL A 210 -36.20 27.16 -4.20
CA VAL A 210 -35.95 27.48 -5.61
C VAL A 210 -35.19 28.82 -5.75
N ILE A 211 -35.60 29.85 -4.99
CA ILE A 211 -34.92 31.17 -4.97
C ILE A 211 -33.49 31.04 -4.49
N LYS A 212 -33.23 30.23 -3.44
CA LYS A 212 -31.90 29.96 -2.91
C LYS A 212 -31.02 29.24 -3.95
N ILE A 213 -31.57 28.23 -4.64
CA ILE A 213 -30.87 27.50 -5.70
C ILE A 213 -30.54 28.43 -6.88
N LEU A 214 -31.51 29.26 -7.34
CA LEU A 214 -31.27 30.21 -8.41
C LEU A 214 -30.20 31.25 -8.09
N ASN A 215 -30.19 31.81 -6.88
CA ASN A 215 -29.16 32.74 -6.46
C ASN A 215 -27.76 32.10 -6.50
N SER A 216 -27.65 30.89 -5.95
CA SER A 216 -26.37 30.14 -5.98
C SER A 216 -25.89 29.88 -7.41
N GLU A 217 -26.78 29.48 -8.30
CA GLU A 217 -26.45 29.23 -9.70
C GLU A 217 -26.03 30.50 -10.45
N ILE A 218 -26.76 31.59 -10.27
CA ILE A 218 -26.42 32.88 -10.88
C ILE A 218 -25.02 33.34 -10.45
N ASP A 219 -24.69 33.15 -9.18
CA ASP A 219 -23.37 33.56 -8.67
C ASP A 219 -22.24 32.65 -9.23
N ILE A 220 -22.48 31.35 -9.34
CA ILE A 220 -21.54 30.42 -10.00
C ILE A 220 -21.31 30.79 -11.47
N LEU A 221 -22.40 31.02 -12.23
CA LEU A 221 -22.31 31.40 -13.65
C LEU A 221 -21.64 32.76 -13.87
N LYS A 222 -21.78 33.70 -12.93
CA LYS A 222 -21.04 34.99 -12.99
C LYS A 222 -19.54 34.75 -12.80
N ILE A 223 -19.14 33.92 -11.84
CA ILE A 223 -17.75 33.58 -11.60
C ILE A 223 -17.14 32.84 -12.82
N GLU A 224 -17.86 31.90 -13.40
CA GLU A 224 -17.44 31.21 -14.63
C GLU A 224 -17.18 32.17 -15.76
N LYS A 225 -18.10 33.13 -15.98
CA LYS A 225 -17.94 34.18 -17.01
C LYS A 225 -16.75 35.09 -16.75
N GLU A 226 -16.47 35.40 -15.50
CA GLU A 226 -15.26 36.20 -15.14
C GLU A 226 -13.97 35.41 -15.43
N ILE A 227 -13.97 34.11 -15.14
CA ILE A 227 -12.83 33.19 -15.41
C ILE A 227 -12.62 33.12 -16.93
N ASP A 228 -13.68 32.89 -17.71
CA ASP A 228 -13.61 32.83 -19.17
C ASP A 228 -13.05 34.12 -19.78
N ASN A 229 -13.51 35.30 -19.31
CA ASN A 229 -13.00 36.57 -19.75
C ASN A 229 -11.49 36.70 -19.42
N LYS A 230 -11.04 36.34 -18.22
CA LYS A 230 -9.63 36.36 -17.85
C LYS A 230 -8.78 35.41 -18.71
N VAL A 231 -9.31 34.22 -19.01
CA VAL A 231 -8.62 33.25 -19.89
C VAL A 231 -8.47 33.82 -21.30
N GLN A 232 -9.55 34.42 -21.87
CA GLN A 232 -9.48 35.07 -23.19
C GLN A 232 -8.50 36.25 -23.23
N GLU A 233 -8.47 37.05 -22.17
CA GLU A 233 -7.49 38.15 -22.07
C GLU A 233 -6.04 37.65 -22.04
N ASN A 234 -5.79 36.55 -21.31
CA ASN A 234 -4.46 35.97 -21.23
C ASN A 234 -4.04 35.36 -22.58
N ILE A 235 -4.95 34.70 -23.27
CA ILE A 235 -4.71 34.16 -24.62
C ILE A 235 -4.38 35.31 -25.59
N ALA A 236 -5.17 36.37 -25.58
CA ALA A 236 -4.93 37.53 -26.44
C ALA A 236 -3.58 38.24 -26.13
N LYS A 237 -3.21 38.36 -24.84
CA LYS A 237 -1.89 38.90 -24.42
C LYS A 237 -0.75 37.99 -24.92
N THR A 238 -0.93 36.67 -24.85
CA THR A 238 0.07 35.68 -25.30
C THR A 238 0.24 35.72 -26.82
N GLN A 239 -0.88 35.77 -27.56
CA GLN A 239 -0.85 35.88 -29.03
C GLN A 239 -0.19 37.17 -29.48
N ARG A 240 -0.50 38.31 -28.82
CA ARG A 240 0.13 39.61 -29.12
C ARG A 240 1.65 39.58 -28.86
N LYS A 241 2.07 38.89 -27.76
CA LYS A 241 3.49 38.72 -27.45
C LYS A 241 4.20 37.91 -28.51
N PHE A 242 3.53 36.82 -29.00
CA PHE A 242 4.04 35.98 -30.07
C PHE A 242 4.23 36.75 -31.39
N ILE A 243 3.22 37.53 -31.81
CA ILE A 243 3.31 38.34 -33.04
C ILE A 243 4.46 39.35 -32.93
N ILE A 244 4.62 40.02 -31.79
CA ILE A 244 5.73 40.95 -31.56
C ILE A 244 7.08 40.20 -31.62
N GLN A 245 7.20 39.02 -31.05
CA GLN A 245 8.44 38.22 -31.10
C GLN A 245 8.76 37.80 -32.54
N GLU A 246 7.76 37.40 -33.32
CA GLU A 246 7.96 37.02 -34.72
C GLU A 246 8.35 38.23 -35.60
N GLN A 247 7.76 39.40 -35.34
CA GLN A 247 8.18 40.65 -36.00
C GLN A 247 9.61 41.05 -35.64
N ILE A 248 10.02 40.87 -34.37
CA ILE A 248 11.41 41.12 -33.94
C ILE A 248 12.34 40.16 -34.67
N LYS A 249 11.99 38.90 -34.81
CA LYS A 249 12.78 37.87 -35.51
C LYS A 249 12.94 38.19 -36.98
N ILE A 250 11.87 38.55 -37.68
CA ILE A 250 11.90 38.95 -39.08
C ILE A 250 12.79 40.20 -39.27
N LEU A 251 12.70 41.20 -38.36
CA LEU A 251 13.54 42.39 -38.39
C LEU A 251 15.02 42.09 -38.11
N GLN A 252 15.31 41.10 -37.24
CA GLN A 252 16.67 40.61 -36.98
C GLN A 252 17.24 39.83 -38.17
N ASP A 253 16.40 38.98 -38.81
CA ASP A 253 16.80 38.28 -40.03
C ASP A 253 17.07 39.23 -41.19
N GLU A 254 16.33 40.37 -41.32
CA GLU A 254 16.57 41.43 -42.30
C GLU A 254 17.84 42.28 -42.06
N LEU A 255 18.26 42.39 -40.78
CA LEU A 255 19.49 43.12 -40.39
C LEU A 255 20.78 42.34 -40.66
N GLY A 256 20.67 41.05 -41.01
CA GLY A 256 21.82 40.24 -41.46
C GLY A 256 22.85 39.90 -40.37
N ASP A 257 22.52 39.99 -39.08
CA ASP A 257 23.40 39.64 -37.97
C ASP A 257 23.42 38.14 -37.77
N GLU A 258 24.33 37.43 -38.42
CA GLU A 258 24.59 36.00 -38.22
C GLU A 258 25.07 35.64 -36.80
N ASP A 259 25.34 36.60 -35.92
CA ASP A 259 25.95 36.38 -34.58
C ASP A 259 25.05 36.73 -33.38
N ASP A 260 23.84 37.19 -33.53
CA ASP A 260 22.94 37.45 -32.40
C ASP A 260 22.10 36.20 -32.02
N ALA A 261 22.81 35.21 -31.48
CA ALA A 261 22.17 34.19 -30.65
C ALA A 261 21.59 34.88 -29.40
N THR A 262 20.28 34.72 -29.14
CA THR A 262 19.67 35.23 -27.90
C THR A 262 20.56 34.84 -26.71
N PRO A 263 20.64 35.67 -25.66
CA PRO A 263 21.53 35.41 -24.51
C PRO A 263 21.41 33.97 -23.93
N GLU A 264 20.29 33.36 -24.19
CA GLU A 264 19.96 32.00 -23.78
C GLU A 264 20.73 30.93 -24.60
N PHE A 265 20.83 31.07 -25.92
CA PHE A 265 21.58 30.13 -26.76
C PHE A 265 23.11 30.29 -26.56
N VAL A 266 23.58 31.48 -26.32
CA VAL A 266 25.01 31.72 -25.96
C VAL A 266 25.33 31.02 -24.66
N LYS A 267 24.48 31.17 -23.67
CA LYS A 267 24.63 30.52 -22.37
C LYS A 267 24.62 28.98 -22.45
N LEU A 268 23.68 28.38 -23.22
CA LEU A 268 23.63 26.94 -23.45
C LEU A 268 24.88 26.43 -24.19
N LYS A 269 25.34 27.17 -25.21
CA LYS A 269 26.58 26.86 -25.95
C LYS A 269 27.80 26.86 -25.05
N GLU A 270 27.91 27.86 -24.16
CA GLU A 270 28.97 27.91 -23.15
C GLU A 270 28.88 26.76 -22.14
N GLN A 271 27.69 26.42 -21.67
CA GLN A 271 27.46 25.30 -20.76
C GLN A 271 27.86 23.97 -21.38
N ILE A 272 27.47 23.70 -22.64
CA ILE A 272 27.85 22.48 -23.37
C ILE A 272 29.37 22.34 -23.40
N LYS A 273 30.09 23.43 -23.74
CA LYS A 273 31.57 23.42 -23.78
C LYS A 273 32.22 23.23 -22.40
N LYS A 274 31.59 23.82 -21.35
CA LYS A 274 32.12 23.77 -19.97
C LYS A 274 32.03 22.38 -19.36
N VAL A 275 31.03 21.59 -19.73
CA VAL A 275 30.77 20.27 -19.15
C VAL A 275 31.79 19.21 -19.66
N LYS A 276 32.51 19.47 -20.76
CA LYS A 276 33.49 18.58 -21.36
C LYS A 276 32.95 17.19 -21.66
N MET A 277 31.92 17.15 -22.48
CA MET A 277 31.30 15.91 -22.96
C MET A 277 32.25 15.15 -23.88
N PRO A 278 32.08 13.81 -24.07
CA PRO A 278 32.67 13.07 -25.18
C PRO A 278 32.29 13.69 -26.52
N LYS A 279 33.16 13.52 -27.54
CA LYS A 279 32.98 14.12 -28.88
C LYS A 279 31.59 13.84 -29.49
N GLU A 280 31.11 12.62 -29.31
CA GLU A 280 29.81 12.19 -29.81
C GLU A 280 28.64 12.92 -29.12
N ALA A 281 28.71 12.98 -27.79
CA ALA A 281 27.69 13.70 -26.98
C ALA A 281 27.70 15.20 -27.27
N GLU A 282 28.90 15.79 -27.41
CA GLU A 282 29.06 17.21 -27.75
C GLU A 282 28.49 17.51 -29.14
N ALA A 283 28.80 16.66 -30.15
CA ALA A 283 28.26 16.81 -31.50
C ALA A 283 26.74 16.74 -31.52
N LYS A 284 26.17 15.78 -30.80
CA LYS A 284 24.70 15.64 -30.66
C LYS A 284 24.07 16.83 -29.94
N ALA A 285 24.72 17.33 -28.87
CA ALA A 285 24.24 18.52 -28.16
C ALA A 285 24.22 19.75 -29.08
N PHE A 286 25.24 19.95 -29.91
CA PHE A 286 25.25 21.05 -30.89
C PHE A 286 24.23 20.85 -32.03
N GLU A 287 24.00 19.63 -32.47
CA GLU A 287 22.96 19.33 -33.46
C GLU A 287 21.58 19.73 -32.92
N GLU A 288 21.25 19.29 -31.69
CA GLU A 288 19.98 19.60 -31.05
C GLU A 288 19.87 21.11 -30.71
N LEU A 289 20.95 21.77 -30.33
CA LEU A 289 20.98 23.21 -30.14
C LEU A 289 20.68 23.96 -31.45
N ASN A 290 21.19 23.49 -32.58
CA ASN A 290 20.90 24.06 -33.89
C ASN A 290 19.44 23.79 -34.31
N LYS A 291 18.88 22.64 -33.97
CA LYS A 291 17.45 22.36 -34.17
C LYS A 291 16.59 23.30 -33.31
N LEU A 292 16.96 23.52 -32.05
CA LEU A 292 16.27 24.43 -31.15
C LEU A 292 16.24 25.86 -31.66
N LYS A 293 17.35 26.32 -32.28
CA LYS A 293 17.39 27.66 -32.93
C LYS A 293 16.40 27.80 -34.07
N LYS A 294 16.16 26.72 -34.82
CA LYS A 294 15.24 26.71 -35.99
C LYS A 294 13.80 26.44 -35.62
N THR A 295 13.54 25.93 -34.40
CA THR A 295 12.20 25.55 -33.94
C THR A 295 11.52 26.75 -33.28
N PRO A 296 10.25 27.07 -33.63
CA PRO A 296 9.51 28.13 -32.97
C PRO A 296 9.43 27.93 -31.45
N SER A 297 9.68 28.98 -30.67
CA SER A 297 9.79 28.90 -29.21
C SER A 297 8.50 28.43 -28.52
N MET A 298 7.34 28.59 -29.14
CA MET A 298 6.05 28.09 -28.62
C MET A 298 5.67 26.70 -29.11
N SER A 299 6.50 26.06 -29.93
CA SER A 299 6.26 24.67 -30.35
C SER A 299 6.47 23.70 -29.16
N PRO A 300 5.61 22.71 -28.95
CA PRO A 300 5.86 21.63 -28.00
C PRO A 300 7.22 20.93 -28.21
N GLU A 301 7.66 20.84 -29.46
CA GLU A 301 8.95 20.29 -29.84
C GLU A 301 10.13 21.08 -29.26
N SER A 302 10.03 22.42 -29.20
CA SER A 302 11.06 23.28 -28.58
C SER A 302 11.28 22.91 -27.10
N THR A 303 10.19 22.65 -26.39
CA THR A 303 10.26 22.21 -24.97
C THR A 303 10.94 20.83 -24.83
N VAL A 304 10.64 19.89 -25.73
CA VAL A 304 11.26 18.56 -25.71
C VAL A 304 12.76 18.66 -25.98
N ILE A 305 13.17 19.41 -27.01
CA ILE A 305 14.57 19.60 -27.34
C ILE A 305 15.32 20.32 -26.20
N ARG A 306 14.70 21.33 -25.61
CA ARG A 306 15.29 22.04 -24.48
C ARG A 306 15.48 21.13 -23.27
N ASN A 307 14.48 20.37 -22.88
CA ASN A 307 14.58 19.40 -21.78
C ASN A 307 15.70 18.39 -22.04
N TYR A 308 15.85 17.93 -23.26
CA TYR A 308 16.92 17.03 -23.65
C TYR A 308 18.30 17.67 -23.49
N LEU A 309 18.49 18.92 -23.94
CA LEU A 309 19.74 19.67 -23.75
C LEU A 309 20.04 19.92 -22.28
N ASP A 310 19.03 20.25 -21.47
CA ASP A 310 19.19 20.44 -20.04
C ASP A 310 19.67 19.14 -19.37
N TRP A 311 19.13 17.97 -19.78
CA TRP A 311 19.62 16.70 -19.29
C TRP A 311 21.05 16.44 -19.70
N LEU A 312 21.45 16.67 -20.96
CA LEU A 312 22.83 16.47 -21.42
C LEU A 312 23.82 17.36 -20.67
N VAL A 313 23.45 18.60 -20.36
CA VAL A 313 24.31 19.55 -19.61
C VAL A 313 24.42 19.18 -18.14
N ASP A 314 23.34 18.68 -17.54
CA ASP A 314 23.29 18.40 -16.11
C ASP A 314 23.94 17.06 -15.72
N ILE A 315 24.03 16.09 -16.65
CA ILE A 315 24.71 14.81 -16.41
C ILE A 315 26.21 15.05 -16.28
N PRO A 316 26.87 14.45 -15.27
CA PRO A 316 28.31 14.58 -15.14
C PRO A 316 29.05 13.72 -16.16
N TRP A 317 29.79 14.36 -17.10
CA TRP A 317 30.59 13.66 -18.10
C TRP A 317 32.06 13.54 -17.73
N SER A 318 32.58 14.50 -16.97
CA SER A 318 34.02 14.55 -16.67
C SER A 318 34.36 14.82 -15.20
N LYS A 319 33.39 15.29 -14.43
CA LYS A 319 33.61 15.68 -13.04
C LYS A 319 33.77 14.46 -12.13
N LYS A 320 34.93 14.32 -11.49
CA LYS A 320 35.26 13.18 -10.62
C LYS A 320 35.48 13.62 -9.17
N SER A 321 35.01 12.83 -8.21
CA SER A 321 35.41 12.94 -6.79
C SER A 321 36.83 12.41 -6.63
N LYS A 322 37.61 12.99 -5.73
CA LYS A 322 38.93 12.47 -5.37
C LYS A 322 38.75 11.24 -4.48
N ASP A 323 39.22 10.11 -4.91
CA ASP A 323 39.16 8.86 -4.17
C ASP A 323 40.18 8.84 -3.02
N ASP A 324 39.74 8.45 -1.83
CA ASP A 324 40.61 8.08 -0.70
C ASP A 324 40.62 6.54 -0.59
N LEU A 325 41.69 5.95 -1.01
CA LEU A 325 41.91 4.49 -1.02
C LEU A 325 42.78 4.01 0.15
N ASN A 326 42.92 4.83 1.20
CA ASN A 326 43.67 4.44 2.39
C ASN A 326 42.92 3.39 3.19
N ILE A 327 43.42 2.15 3.18
CA ILE A 327 42.76 1.00 3.84
C ILE A 327 42.55 1.23 5.33
N ASN A 328 43.49 1.83 6.04
CA ASN A 328 43.36 2.12 7.47
C ASN A 328 42.24 3.15 7.72
N HIS A 329 42.10 4.14 6.82
CA HIS A 329 41.02 5.12 6.92
C HIS A 329 39.66 4.47 6.68
N VAL A 330 39.57 3.59 5.67
CA VAL A 330 38.36 2.83 5.36
C VAL A 330 37.93 1.98 6.57
N GLN A 331 38.87 1.20 7.13
CA GLN A 331 38.57 0.33 8.26
C GLN A 331 38.10 1.15 9.47
N LYS A 332 38.80 2.26 9.77
CA LYS A 332 38.39 3.16 10.86
C LYS A 332 36.95 3.68 10.68
N ILE A 333 36.57 4.12 9.51
CA ILE A 333 35.21 4.61 9.24
C ILE A 333 34.17 3.49 9.38
N LEU A 334 34.46 2.29 8.88
CA LEU A 334 33.57 1.14 9.02
C LEU A 334 33.38 0.75 10.50
N ASP A 335 34.42 0.83 11.33
CA ASP A 335 34.37 0.54 12.75
C ASP A 335 33.66 1.63 13.57
N GLU A 336 33.82 2.89 13.15
CA GLU A 336 33.10 4.02 13.73
C GLU A 336 31.58 3.96 13.46
N ASP A 337 31.18 3.54 12.25
CA ASP A 337 29.79 3.57 11.82
C ASP A 337 29.02 2.28 12.13
N HIS A 338 29.72 1.14 12.26
CA HIS A 338 29.10 -0.17 12.43
C HIS A 338 29.76 -0.96 13.54
N PHE A 339 28.96 -1.34 14.52
CA PHE A 339 29.39 -2.25 15.58
C PHE A 339 29.30 -3.71 15.11
N GLY A 340 30.31 -4.53 15.40
CA GLY A 340 30.39 -5.91 14.94
C GLY A 340 30.59 -6.01 13.42
N LEU A 341 30.02 -7.05 12.81
CA LEU A 341 30.10 -7.33 11.35
C LEU A 341 31.55 -7.50 10.85
N GLU A 342 32.43 -8.17 11.61
CA GLU A 342 33.85 -8.29 11.31
C GLU A 342 34.11 -8.88 9.90
N LYS A 343 33.52 -10.06 9.58
CA LYS A 343 33.65 -10.70 8.28
C LYS A 343 33.17 -9.81 7.11
N PRO A 344 31.96 -9.20 7.17
CA PRO A 344 31.53 -8.23 6.16
C PRO A 344 32.47 -7.06 5.96
N LYS A 345 33.02 -6.48 7.05
CA LYS A 345 33.98 -5.38 6.99
C LYS A 345 35.30 -5.82 6.33
N GLU A 346 35.81 -6.98 6.70
CA GLU A 346 37.00 -7.57 6.10
C GLU A 346 36.86 -7.73 4.59
N ARG A 347 35.76 -8.29 4.12
CA ARG A 347 35.45 -8.42 2.68
C ARG A 347 35.35 -7.08 1.97
N ILE A 348 34.75 -6.07 2.60
CA ILE A 348 34.73 -4.72 2.03
C ILE A 348 36.12 -4.14 1.91
N VAL A 349 36.96 -4.31 2.94
CA VAL A 349 38.39 -3.85 2.94
C VAL A 349 39.19 -4.55 1.88
N GLU A 350 39.04 -5.88 1.73
CA GLU A 350 39.67 -6.67 0.65
C GLU A 350 39.30 -6.13 -0.74
N HIS A 351 38.02 -5.89 -0.96
CA HIS A 351 37.51 -5.36 -2.25
C HIS A 351 38.12 -3.97 -2.56
N ILE A 352 38.20 -3.09 -1.55
CA ILE A 352 38.82 -1.76 -1.71
C ILE A 352 40.33 -1.86 -1.90
N ALA A 353 40.99 -2.84 -1.28
CA ALA A 353 42.41 -3.10 -1.50
C ALA A 353 42.70 -3.51 -2.94
N VAL A 354 41.89 -4.40 -3.51
CA VAL A 354 41.99 -4.77 -4.94
C VAL A 354 41.76 -3.56 -5.84
N LEU A 355 40.75 -2.72 -5.52
CA LEU A 355 40.48 -1.49 -6.26
C LEU A 355 41.68 -0.53 -6.22
N ASN A 356 42.41 -0.43 -5.10
CA ASN A 356 43.59 0.40 -4.97
C ASN A 356 44.76 -0.10 -5.86
N LEU A 357 44.91 -1.43 -5.99
CA LEU A 357 45.95 -2.04 -6.81
C LEU A 357 45.65 -1.93 -8.30
N VAL A 358 44.43 -2.28 -8.72
CA VAL A 358 44.04 -2.35 -10.14
C VAL A 358 43.69 -0.97 -10.70
N LYS A 359 43.26 -0.01 -9.85
CA LYS A 359 42.81 1.35 -10.24
C LYS A 359 41.67 1.37 -11.26
N GLN A 360 40.97 0.26 -11.43
CA GLN A 360 39.81 0.09 -12.31
C GLN A 360 38.72 -0.72 -11.58
N MET A 361 37.45 -0.40 -11.81
CA MET A 361 36.31 -1.15 -11.28
C MET A 361 36.06 -2.41 -12.13
N ARG A 362 37.01 -3.38 -12.11
CA ARG A 362 36.92 -4.65 -12.87
C ARG A 362 36.69 -5.83 -11.91
N GLY A 363 35.80 -5.76 -10.99
CA GLY A 363 35.55 -6.84 -10.03
C GLY A 363 34.08 -7.21 -9.94
N GLN A 364 33.80 -8.25 -9.17
CA GLN A 364 32.46 -8.58 -8.79
C GLN A 364 31.85 -7.44 -7.98
N ILE A 365 30.53 -7.28 -8.11
CA ILE A 365 29.78 -6.24 -7.44
C ILE A 365 29.44 -6.69 -6.03
N LEU A 366 29.67 -5.86 -5.03
CA LEU A 366 29.31 -6.17 -3.65
C LEU A 366 27.80 -6.27 -3.49
N CYS A 367 27.30 -7.42 -3.02
CA CYS A 367 25.91 -7.65 -2.74
C CYS A 367 25.70 -7.97 -1.25
N PHE A 368 25.06 -7.08 -0.52
CA PHE A 368 24.73 -7.30 0.89
C PHE A 368 23.39 -8.01 1.02
N VAL A 369 23.42 -9.25 1.52
CA VAL A 369 22.24 -10.07 1.73
C VAL A 369 22.00 -10.24 3.22
N GLY A 370 20.76 -10.11 3.67
CA GLY A 370 20.41 -10.35 5.07
C GLY A 370 19.07 -9.73 5.47
N PRO A 371 18.61 -9.99 6.69
CA PRO A 371 17.30 -9.53 7.15
C PRO A 371 17.19 -8.00 7.18
N PRO A 372 15.98 -7.45 7.19
CA PRO A 372 15.78 -6.01 7.27
C PRO A 372 16.33 -5.43 8.59
N GLY A 373 16.97 -4.25 8.49
CA GLY A 373 17.46 -3.53 9.67
C GLY A 373 18.85 -3.93 10.16
N VAL A 374 19.61 -4.78 9.42
CA VAL A 374 20.98 -5.16 9.79
C VAL A 374 22.05 -4.18 9.29
N GLY A 375 21.65 -3.08 8.63
CA GLY A 375 22.61 -2.04 8.23
C GLY A 375 23.08 -2.11 6.78
N LYS A 376 22.44 -2.88 5.88
CA LYS A 376 22.82 -2.98 4.46
C LYS A 376 23.03 -1.62 3.77
N THR A 377 22.01 -0.77 3.86
CA THR A 377 22.04 0.57 3.23
C THR A 377 23.03 1.51 3.91
N SER A 378 23.22 1.40 5.22
CA SER A 378 24.20 2.20 5.97
C SER A 378 25.64 1.81 5.65
N LEU A 379 25.94 0.51 5.45
CA LEU A 379 27.26 0.05 4.99
C LEU A 379 27.64 0.69 3.64
N GLY A 380 26.72 0.68 2.67
CA GLY A 380 26.96 1.35 1.39
C GLY A 380 27.25 2.84 1.52
N LYS A 381 26.56 3.52 2.45
CA LYS A 381 26.81 4.93 2.75
C LYS A 381 28.17 5.15 3.43
N SER A 382 28.55 4.26 4.32
CA SER A 382 29.86 4.33 5.01
C SER A 382 31.03 4.06 4.05
N ILE A 383 30.87 3.14 3.09
CA ILE A 383 31.84 2.91 2.01
C ILE A 383 32.01 4.19 1.19
N ALA A 384 30.92 4.83 0.80
CA ALA A 384 30.98 6.09 0.04
C ALA A 384 31.69 7.20 0.84
N ARG A 385 31.44 7.31 2.14
CA ARG A 385 32.12 8.25 3.04
C ARG A 385 33.60 7.94 3.13
N ALA A 386 33.96 6.68 3.28
CA ALA A 386 35.36 6.23 3.40
C ALA A 386 36.15 6.49 2.12
N LEU A 387 35.53 6.30 0.97
CA LEU A 387 36.18 6.57 -0.34
C LEU A 387 36.13 8.05 -0.73
N GLY A 388 35.46 8.94 -0.01
CA GLY A 388 35.27 10.34 -0.39
C GLY A 388 34.35 10.53 -1.61
N ARG A 389 33.56 9.51 -1.98
CA ARG A 389 32.68 9.52 -3.14
C ARG A 389 31.27 10.00 -2.77
N LYS A 390 30.56 10.52 -3.75
CA LYS A 390 29.14 10.83 -3.59
C LYS A 390 28.32 9.55 -3.51
N PHE A 391 27.29 9.56 -2.64
CA PHE A 391 26.40 8.41 -2.44
C PHE A 391 25.03 8.67 -3.05
N VAL A 392 24.53 7.73 -3.85
CA VAL A 392 23.18 7.74 -4.39
C VAL A 392 22.53 6.38 -4.17
N ARG A 393 21.24 6.39 -3.82
CA ARG A 393 20.46 5.18 -3.62
C ARG A 393 19.33 5.12 -4.65
N ILE A 394 19.18 3.97 -5.27
CA ILE A 394 18.07 3.60 -6.15
C ILE A 394 17.33 2.43 -5.51
N SER A 395 16.02 2.54 -5.33
CA SER A 395 15.21 1.40 -4.93
C SER A 395 14.72 0.66 -6.17
N LEU A 396 15.03 -0.63 -6.23
CA LEU A 396 14.59 -1.53 -7.30
C LEU A 396 13.34 -2.33 -6.89
N GLY A 397 12.95 -2.24 -5.61
CA GLY A 397 11.73 -2.88 -5.12
C GLY A 397 10.48 -2.34 -5.80
N GLY A 398 9.77 -3.20 -6.54
CA GLY A 398 8.57 -2.84 -7.28
C GLY A 398 8.79 -2.36 -8.72
N VAL A 399 10.04 -2.32 -9.19
CA VAL A 399 10.35 -2.08 -10.61
C VAL A 399 9.89 -3.28 -11.43
N ARG A 400 9.11 -3.02 -12.48
CA ARG A 400 8.53 -4.04 -13.37
C ARG A 400 8.82 -3.77 -14.84
N ASP A 401 9.14 -2.52 -15.18
CA ASP A 401 9.36 -2.05 -16.54
C ASP A 401 10.85 -1.74 -16.75
N GLU A 402 11.42 -2.28 -17.80
CA GLU A 402 12.79 -1.99 -18.22
C GLU A 402 13.02 -0.49 -18.46
N ALA A 403 12.00 0.21 -18.93
CA ALA A 403 12.06 1.64 -19.17
C ALA A 403 12.29 2.47 -17.89
N GLU A 404 11.98 1.95 -16.71
CA GLU A 404 12.38 2.63 -15.47
C GLU A 404 13.89 2.70 -15.29
N ILE A 405 14.65 1.73 -15.84
CA ILE A 405 16.12 1.66 -15.75
C ILE A 405 16.76 2.39 -16.91
N ARG A 406 16.31 2.10 -18.15
CA ARG A 406 16.85 2.61 -19.40
C ARG A 406 16.17 3.88 -19.94
N GLY A 407 15.09 4.35 -19.31
CA GLY A 407 14.34 5.51 -19.79
C GLY A 407 13.37 5.21 -20.93
N HIS A 408 12.51 6.15 -21.20
CA HIS A 408 11.56 6.10 -22.33
C HIS A 408 12.10 6.89 -23.52
N ARG A 409 11.82 6.43 -24.73
CA ARG A 409 12.17 7.16 -25.94
C ARG A 409 11.58 8.57 -25.91
N ARG A 410 12.38 9.56 -26.26
CA ARG A 410 12.04 11.00 -26.19
C ARG A 410 10.85 11.44 -27.05
N THR A 411 10.40 10.59 -27.96
CA THR A 411 9.22 10.85 -28.82
C THR A 411 7.91 10.90 -28.03
N TYR A 412 7.86 10.39 -26.80
CA TYR A 412 6.68 10.43 -25.95
C TYR A 412 6.65 11.70 -25.10
N ILE A 413 5.50 12.36 -25.04
CA ILE A 413 5.33 13.55 -24.19
C ILE A 413 5.49 13.15 -22.72
N GLY A 414 6.37 13.86 -22.00
CA GLY A 414 6.67 13.55 -20.60
C GLY A 414 7.72 12.45 -20.39
N SER A 415 8.41 11.98 -21.46
CA SER A 415 9.51 11.05 -21.33
C SER A 415 10.66 11.62 -20.49
N MET A 416 11.34 10.73 -19.78
CA MET A 416 12.50 11.06 -18.94
C MET A 416 13.55 9.97 -19.06
N PRO A 417 14.83 10.30 -18.81
CA PRO A 417 15.90 9.29 -18.68
C PRO A 417 15.59 8.26 -17.59
N GLY A 418 16.19 7.09 -17.69
CA GLY A 418 16.09 6.03 -16.70
C GLY A 418 16.68 6.41 -15.34
N LYS A 419 16.32 5.65 -14.31
CA LYS A 419 16.76 5.88 -12.92
C LYS A 419 18.28 5.92 -12.76
N ILE A 420 19.03 5.22 -13.60
CA ILE A 420 20.50 5.23 -13.59
C ILE A 420 21.01 6.63 -13.95
N VAL A 421 20.61 7.16 -15.10
CA VAL A 421 21.02 8.50 -15.56
C VAL A 421 20.53 9.60 -14.63
N GLN A 422 19.27 9.51 -14.14
CA GLN A 422 18.75 10.44 -13.14
C GLN A 422 19.63 10.45 -11.87
N SER A 423 20.10 9.28 -11.45
CA SER A 423 20.95 9.12 -10.28
C SER A 423 22.36 9.67 -10.52
N MET A 424 22.90 9.55 -11.73
CA MET A 424 24.16 10.18 -12.11
C MET A 424 24.06 11.71 -12.07
N LYS A 425 22.98 12.29 -12.61
CA LYS A 425 22.68 13.72 -12.47
C LYS A 425 22.66 14.16 -10.99
N LYS A 426 21.94 13.40 -10.12
CA LYS A 426 21.86 13.68 -8.69
C LYS A 426 23.22 13.57 -7.97
N ALA A 427 24.07 12.63 -8.37
CA ALA A 427 25.42 12.50 -7.84
C ALA A 427 26.32 13.67 -8.24
N GLY A 428 26.19 14.17 -9.46
CA GLY A 428 26.97 15.24 -10.02
C GLY A 428 28.45 14.90 -10.23
N THR A 429 28.82 13.60 -10.19
CA THR A 429 30.16 13.06 -10.42
C THR A 429 30.08 11.73 -11.17
N ILE A 430 31.11 11.41 -11.96
CA ILE A 430 31.18 10.17 -12.77
C ILE A 430 31.50 8.92 -11.95
N ASN A 431 32.03 9.07 -10.74
CA ASN A 431 32.49 7.99 -9.87
C ASN A 431 31.72 7.92 -8.53
N PRO A 432 30.39 8.01 -8.50
CA PRO A 432 29.65 7.86 -7.25
C PRO A 432 29.69 6.40 -6.76
N VAL A 433 29.29 6.21 -5.50
CA VAL A 433 28.83 4.92 -5.00
C VAL A 433 27.31 4.88 -5.21
N MET A 434 26.87 3.94 -6.03
CA MET A 434 25.44 3.77 -6.36
C MET A 434 24.92 2.51 -5.69
N LEU A 435 24.02 2.69 -4.73
CA LEU A 435 23.38 1.58 -4.03
C LEU A 435 22.07 1.22 -4.70
N LEU A 436 21.97 0.01 -5.18
CA LEU A 436 20.81 -0.61 -5.79
C LEU A 436 20.10 -1.46 -4.72
N ASP A 437 19.07 -0.89 -4.13
CA ASP A 437 18.41 -1.45 -2.95
C ASP A 437 17.26 -2.36 -3.34
N GLU A 438 17.12 -3.50 -2.64
CA GLU A 438 16.05 -4.49 -2.82
C GLU A 438 16.00 -5.14 -4.22
N ILE A 439 17.16 -5.60 -4.73
CA ILE A 439 17.27 -6.26 -6.04
C ILE A 439 16.49 -7.58 -6.10
N ASP A 440 16.25 -8.23 -4.97
CA ASP A 440 15.47 -9.45 -4.82
C ASP A 440 13.94 -9.23 -4.96
N LYS A 441 13.50 -7.98 -5.08
CA LYS A 441 12.08 -7.62 -5.24
C LYS A 441 11.73 -7.10 -6.64
N MET A 442 12.66 -7.20 -7.58
CA MET A 442 12.35 -6.97 -9.00
C MET A 442 11.45 -8.11 -9.49
N SER A 443 10.49 -7.78 -10.32
CA SER A 443 9.61 -8.76 -10.94
C SER A 443 9.57 -8.55 -12.45
N THR A 444 9.56 -9.64 -13.21
CA THR A 444 9.32 -9.61 -14.65
C THR A 444 7.82 -9.49 -14.92
N ASP A 445 7.44 -8.67 -15.89
CA ASP A 445 6.07 -8.51 -16.36
C ASP A 445 6.08 -8.54 -17.90
N PHE A 446 4.92 -8.61 -18.54
CA PHE A 446 4.76 -8.52 -20.01
C PHE A 446 5.30 -7.22 -20.63
N ARG A 447 5.67 -6.23 -19.80
CA ARG A 447 6.24 -4.93 -20.20
C ARG A 447 7.76 -4.92 -20.34
N GLY A 448 8.45 -5.99 -20.00
CA GLY A 448 9.89 -6.10 -20.10
C GLY A 448 10.55 -6.88 -18.97
N ASP A 449 11.86 -7.05 -19.08
CA ASP A 449 12.67 -7.69 -18.05
C ASP A 449 13.68 -6.69 -17.46
N PRO A 450 13.38 -6.07 -16.30
CA PRO A 450 14.32 -5.18 -15.63
C PRO A 450 15.66 -5.84 -15.28
N SER A 451 15.68 -7.18 -15.13
CA SER A 451 16.89 -7.92 -14.80
C SER A 451 17.88 -7.88 -15.97
N SER A 452 17.39 -7.95 -17.21
CA SER A 452 18.24 -7.83 -18.41
C SER A 452 18.87 -6.44 -18.53
N ALA A 453 18.10 -5.36 -18.24
CA ALA A 453 18.64 -4.01 -18.21
C ALA A 453 19.71 -3.86 -17.11
N MET A 454 19.48 -4.48 -15.95
CA MET A 454 20.45 -4.46 -14.86
C MET A 454 21.72 -5.25 -15.17
N LEU A 455 21.66 -6.31 -15.98
CA LEU A 455 22.86 -7.01 -16.44
C LEU A 455 23.80 -6.09 -17.23
N GLU A 456 23.27 -5.26 -18.13
CA GLU A 456 24.08 -4.29 -18.88
C GLU A 456 24.69 -3.22 -17.96
N VAL A 457 23.94 -2.73 -16.98
CA VAL A 457 24.43 -1.74 -16.00
C VAL A 457 25.55 -2.32 -15.14
N LEU A 458 25.40 -3.58 -14.73
CA LEU A 458 26.26 -4.23 -13.74
C LEU A 458 27.43 -5.00 -14.37
N ASP A 459 27.40 -5.29 -15.65
CA ASP A 459 28.47 -6.00 -16.32
C ASP A 459 29.65 -5.06 -16.63
N PRO A 460 30.85 -5.25 -16.06
CA PRO A 460 32.00 -4.42 -16.35
C PRO A 460 32.45 -4.41 -17.82
N GLU A 461 32.06 -5.43 -18.59
CA GLU A 461 32.35 -5.51 -20.02
C GLU A 461 31.40 -4.67 -20.89
N GLN A 462 30.18 -4.38 -20.39
CA GLN A 462 29.12 -3.66 -21.12
C GLN A 462 28.85 -2.27 -20.58
N ASN A 463 29.08 -2.03 -19.31
CA ASN A 463 28.64 -0.80 -18.61
C ASN A 463 29.37 0.49 -19.10
N HIS A 464 30.47 0.36 -19.84
CA HIS A 464 31.15 1.52 -20.42
C HIS A 464 30.40 2.09 -21.64
N THR A 465 29.47 1.33 -22.22
CA THR A 465 28.61 1.72 -23.34
C THR A 465 27.13 1.63 -22.97
N PHE A 466 26.80 1.95 -21.72
CA PHE A 466 25.40 1.94 -21.28
C PHE A 466 24.57 2.93 -22.09
N ASN A 467 23.51 2.44 -22.75
CA ASN A 467 22.66 3.26 -23.59
C ASN A 467 21.27 3.45 -22.96
N ASP A 468 20.99 4.71 -22.60
CA ASP A 468 19.67 5.13 -22.12
C ASP A 468 18.82 5.55 -23.32
N HIS A 469 17.60 5.05 -23.39
CA HIS A 469 16.68 5.28 -24.52
C HIS A 469 16.22 6.74 -24.67
N TYR A 470 16.34 7.55 -23.63
CA TYR A 470 16.04 8.98 -23.70
C TYR A 470 17.25 9.78 -24.18
N ILE A 471 18.43 9.46 -23.66
CA ILE A 471 19.67 10.16 -23.99
C ILE A 471 20.20 9.75 -25.38
N GLU A 472 20.02 8.47 -25.77
CA GLU A 472 20.45 7.88 -27.05
C GLU A 472 21.94 8.11 -27.35
N ILE A 473 22.75 8.17 -26.32
CA ILE A 473 24.21 8.33 -26.36
C ILE A 473 24.79 7.39 -25.33
N ASP A 474 25.87 6.71 -25.68
CA ASP A 474 26.55 5.83 -24.76
C ASP A 474 27.12 6.61 -23.57
N TYR A 475 26.81 6.15 -22.37
CA TYR A 475 27.25 6.74 -21.12
C TYR A 475 28.15 5.77 -20.35
N ASP A 476 29.35 6.21 -20.02
CA ASP A 476 30.35 5.39 -19.34
C ASP A 476 30.05 5.27 -17.84
N LEU A 477 29.62 4.09 -17.40
CA LEU A 477 29.35 3.74 -15.99
C LEU A 477 30.54 2.99 -15.35
N SER A 478 31.67 2.77 -16.07
CA SER A 478 32.79 1.95 -15.60
C SER A 478 33.49 2.49 -14.34
N GLN A 479 33.30 3.77 -14.01
CA GLN A 479 33.86 4.37 -12.81
C GLN A 479 32.90 4.38 -11.62
N VAL A 480 31.66 3.99 -11.82
CA VAL A 480 30.63 3.90 -10.76
C VAL A 480 30.91 2.67 -9.90
N MET A 481 30.91 2.84 -8.59
CA MET A 481 30.92 1.70 -7.67
C MET A 481 29.50 1.28 -7.38
N PHE A 482 29.07 0.17 -7.97
CA PHE A 482 27.76 -0.42 -7.70
C PHE A 482 27.82 -1.28 -6.45
N ILE A 483 26.83 -1.11 -5.60
CA ILE A 483 26.58 -1.96 -4.43
C ILE A 483 25.10 -2.37 -4.49
N THR A 484 24.84 -3.65 -4.33
CA THR A 484 23.44 -4.15 -4.32
C THR A 484 23.04 -4.60 -2.94
N THR A 485 21.74 -4.61 -2.66
CA THR A 485 21.21 -5.18 -1.42
C THR A 485 20.04 -6.09 -1.71
N ALA A 486 19.93 -7.17 -0.94
CA ALA A 486 18.83 -8.10 -0.99
C ALA A 486 18.44 -8.56 0.42
N ASN A 487 17.22 -8.99 0.60
CA ASN A 487 16.81 -9.64 1.84
C ASN A 487 16.99 -11.16 1.76
N VAL A 488 16.75 -11.73 0.59
CA VAL A 488 16.76 -13.18 0.33
C VAL A 488 17.59 -13.48 -0.89
N ARG A 489 18.67 -14.26 -0.73
CA ARG A 489 19.58 -14.63 -1.82
C ARG A 489 18.88 -15.32 -2.98
N TYR A 490 18.03 -16.30 -2.70
CA TYR A 490 17.36 -17.14 -3.71
C TYR A 490 16.40 -16.39 -4.62
N ASN A 491 15.97 -15.19 -4.22
CA ASN A 491 15.09 -14.34 -5.02
C ASN A 491 15.87 -13.42 -5.99
N ILE A 492 17.20 -13.40 -5.92
CA ILE A 492 18.03 -12.67 -6.87
C ILE A 492 18.10 -13.51 -8.14
N PRO A 493 17.83 -12.95 -9.34
CA PRO A 493 17.99 -13.66 -10.60
C PRO A 493 19.39 -14.27 -10.76
N LEU A 494 19.48 -15.55 -11.14
CA LEU A 494 20.75 -16.26 -11.24
C LEU A 494 21.81 -15.55 -12.10
N PRO A 495 21.49 -14.97 -13.27
CA PRO A 495 22.48 -14.26 -14.07
C PRO A 495 23.10 -13.04 -13.35
N LEU A 496 22.36 -12.43 -12.44
CA LEU A 496 22.88 -11.33 -11.61
C LEU A 496 23.74 -11.85 -10.46
N GLN A 497 23.38 -13.01 -9.87
CA GLN A 497 24.17 -13.61 -8.79
C GLN A 497 25.60 -13.94 -9.24
N ASP A 498 25.78 -14.42 -10.47
CA ASP A 498 27.10 -14.78 -11.03
C ASP A 498 28.07 -13.60 -11.12
N ARG A 499 27.54 -12.37 -11.16
CA ARG A 499 28.31 -11.12 -11.21
C ARG A 499 28.53 -10.47 -9.86
N MET A 500 28.01 -11.08 -8.79
CA MET A 500 27.98 -10.49 -7.46
C MET A 500 28.85 -11.27 -6.48
N GLU A 501 29.65 -10.55 -5.69
CA GLU A 501 30.22 -11.06 -4.47
C GLU A 501 29.19 -10.93 -3.35
N ILE A 502 28.61 -12.04 -2.93
CA ILE A 502 27.55 -12.09 -1.94
C ILE A 502 28.17 -12.04 -0.54
N ILE A 503 27.87 -10.99 0.20
CA ILE A 503 28.27 -10.80 1.60
C ILE A 503 27.02 -10.93 2.47
N GLU A 504 26.95 -12.02 3.23
CA GLU A 504 25.83 -12.25 4.14
C GLU A 504 25.99 -11.44 5.42
N LEU A 505 24.95 -10.67 5.75
CA LEU A 505 24.86 -9.91 6.99
C LEU A 505 23.94 -10.64 7.95
N PRO A 506 24.46 -11.23 9.02
CA PRO A 506 23.65 -11.96 9.99
C PRO A 506 22.79 -11.00 10.81
N GLY A 507 21.77 -11.54 11.47
CA GLY A 507 21.05 -10.84 12.52
C GLY A 507 21.94 -10.54 13.73
N TYR A 508 21.58 -9.50 14.48
CA TYR A 508 22.31 -9.10 15.68
C TYR A 508 21.90 -9.89 16.92
N LEU A 509 22.87 -10.18 17.78
CA LEU A 509 22.65 -10.66 19.13
C LEU A 509 22.06 -9.56 20.02
N GLU A 510 21.50 -9.93 21.16
CA GLU A 510 20.96 -8.98 22.15
C GLU A 510 22.01 -7.96 22.58
N TYR A 511 23.24 -8.44 22.86
CA TYR A 511 24.39 -7.59 23.22
C TYR A 511 24.73 -6.59 22.10
N ASP A 512 24.80 -7.06 20.85
CA ASP A 512 25.10 -6.19 19.71
C ASP A 512 24.07 -5.10 19.56
N LYS A 513 22.77 -5.44 19.71
CA LYS A 513 21.68 -4.47 19.63
C LYS A 513 21.76 -3.41 20.73
N ILE A 514 22.17 -3.78 21.95
CA ILE A 514 22.37 -2.85 23.04
C ILE A 514 23.50 -1.87 22.69
N GLU A 515 24.63 -2.37 22.20
CA GLU A 515 25.77 -1.54 21.82
C GLU A 515 25.46 -0.64 20.62
N ILE A 516 24.78 -1.15 19.60
CA ILE A 516 24.28 -0.37 18.45
C ILE A 516 23.31 0.71 18.91
N ALA A 517 22.40 0.39 19.82
CA ALA A 517 21.48 1.37 20.38
C ALA A 517 22.20 2.51 21.07
N LYS A 518 23.19 2.21 21.93
CA LYS A 518 23.98 3.20 22.67
C LYS A 518 24.83 4.08 21.76
N ARG A 519 25.58 3.45 20.83
CA ARG A 519 26.57 4.15 20.02
C ARG A 519 25.96 4.95 18.89
N HIS A 520 24.89 4.43 18.27
CA HIS A 520 24.36 4.98 17.02
C HIS A 520 22.91 5.43 17.11
N ILE A 521 21.98 4.57 17.62
CA ILE A 521 20.54 4.87 17.53
C ILE A 521 20.13 5.96 18.50
N ILE A 522 20.45 5.81 19.78
CA ILE A 522 20.05 6.77 20.84
C ILE A 522 20.60 8.16 20.56
N PRO A 523 21.91 8.35 20.27
CA PRO A 523 22.45 9.67 19.95
C PRO A 523 21.73 10.34 18.76
N LYS A 524 21.46 9.57 17.71
CA LYS A 524 20.75 10.03 16.51
C LYS A 524 19.30 10.40 16.82
N GLN A 525 18.60 9.57 17.60
CA GLN A 525 17.21 9.83 17.94
C GLN A 525 17.06 11.01 18.91
N LEU A 526 17.96 11.20 19.84
CA LEU A 526 17.97 12.39 20.70
C LEU A 526 18.15 13.67 19.87
N GLU A 527 19.10 13.68 18.95
CA GLU A 527 19.33 14.81 18.04
C GLU A 527 18.11 15.12 17.18
N ASN A 528 17.53 14.10 16.54
CA ASN A 528 16.34 14.23 15.68
C ASN A 528 15.11 14.78 16.43
N HIS A 529 15.04 14.59 17.72
CA HIS A 529 13.92 15.05 18.57
C HIS A 529 14.27 16.29 19.41
N GLY A 530 15.42 16.94 19.15
CA GLY A 530 15.83 18.16 19.84
C GLY A 530 16.20 17.94 21.31
N LEU A 531 16.50 16.70 21.71
CA LEU A 531 16.89 16.34 23.06
C LEU A 531 18.41 16.37 23.24
N ASN A 532 18.89 16.96 24.33
CA ASN A 532 20.32 17.04 24.59
C ASN A 532 20.83 15.70 25.17
N LYS A 533 21.90 15.14 24.58
CA LYS A 533 22.56 13.90 25.06
C LYS A 533 23.02 13.96 26.52
N LYS A 534 23.31 15.15 27.05
CA LYS A 534 23.77 15.34 28.45
C LYS A 534 22.64 15.26 29.46
N ASP A 535 21.41 15.50 29.02
CA ASP A 535 20.24 15.62 29.88
C ASP A 535 19.37 14.35 29.90
N VAL A 536 19.59 13.44 28.95
CA VAL A 536 18.81 12.19 28.80
C VAL A 536 19.71 10.98 28.87
N THR A 537 19.38 10.05 29.76
CA THR A 537 20.06 8.76 29.90
C THR A 537 19.03 7.64 29.77
N ILE A 538 19.27 6.69 28.87
CA ILE A 538 18.45 5.45 28.73
C ILE A 538 19.31 4.33 29.32
N THR A 539 18.79 3.59 30.30
CA THR A 539 19.54 2.53 30.98
C THR A 539 19.66 1.27 30.12
N ASP A 540 20.68 0.45 30.37
CA ASP A 540 20.88 -0.82 29.70
C ASP A 540 19.69 -1.77 29.88
N GLU A 541 19.13 -1.78 31.07
CA GLU A 541 17.94 -2.55 31.42
C GLU A 541 16.72 -2.10 30.59
N ALA A 542 16.55 -0.79 30.40
CA ALA A 542 15.51 -0.25 29.54
C ALA A 542 15.69 -0.67 28.08
N ILE A 543 16.91 -0.59 27.54
CA ILE A 543 17.22 -1.02 26.18
C ILE A 543 16.95 -2.53 26.03
N LYS A 544 17.41 -3.33 26.99
CA LYS A 544 17.17 -4.78 27.00
C LYS A 544 15.69 -5.12 27.04
N MET A 545 14.93 -4.45 27.88
CA MET A 545 13.47 -4.61 27.95
C MET A 545 12.79 -4.27 26.61
N ILE A 546 13.20 -3.17 25.94
CA ILE A 546 12.68 -2.81 24.62
C ILE A 546 12.98 -3.92 23.61
N ILE A 547 14.20 -4.45 23.61
CA ILE A 547 14.62 -5.51 22.69
C ILE A 547 13.81 -6.79 22.89
N THR A 548 13.59 -7.19 24.15
CA THR A 548 12.99 -8.49 24.49
C THR A 548 11.47 -8.49 24.48
N GLU A 549 10.85 -7.37 24.89
CA GLU A 549 9.41 -7.33 25.15
C GLU A 549 8.63 -6.48 24.14
N TYR A 550 9.27 -5.55 23.45
CA TYR A 550 8.61 -4.66 22.49
C TYR A 550 9.06 -4.87 21.04
N THR A 551 10.18 -5.58 20.81
CA THR A 551 10.68 -5.86 19.47
C THR A 551 10.97 -7.34 19.27
N ARG A 552 10.70 -7.87 18.07
CA ARG A 552 11.03 -9.23 17.65
C ARG A 552 11.54 -9.18 16.22
N GLU A 553 12.83 -8.93 16.09
CA GLU A 553 13.47 -8.76 14.77
C GLU A 553 14.93 -9.23 14.81
N ALA A 554 15.47 -9.58 13.63
CA ALA A 554 16.87 -9.90 13.47
C ALA A 554 17.76 -8.65 13.49
N GLY A 555 17.30 -7.53 12.93
CA GLY A 555 17.97 -6.24 12.90
C GLY A 555 17.63 -5.32 14.06
N VAL A 556 17.70 -4.00 13.81
CA VAL A 556 17.47 -2.94 14.80
C VAL A 556 16.42 -1.89 14.33
N ARG A 557 15.65 -2.17 13.28
CA ARG A 557 14.71 -1.20 12.69
C ARG A 557 13.52 -0.89 13.62
N ASN A 558 12.95 -1.90 14.26
CA ASN A 558 11.85 -1.70 15.20
C ASN A 558 12.37 -1.14 16.51
N LEU A 559 13.58 -1.55 16.95
CA LEU A 559 14.26 -0.94 18.09
C LEU A 559 14.45 0.57 17.89
N GLU A 560 14.90 1.00 16.72
CA GLU A 560 14.99 2.42 16.35
C GLU A 560 13.63 3.12 16.43
N ARG A 561 12.55 2.48 15.96
CA ARG A 561 11.18 3.03 16.02
C ARG A 561 10.66 3.19 17.45
N GLU A 562 10.87 2.18 18.30
CA GLU A 562 10.42 2.25 19.69
C GLU A 562 11.24 3.28 20.49
N LEU A 563 12.56 3.36 20.28
CA LEU A 563 13.40 4.41 20.85
C LEU A 563 12.98 5.81 20.39
N ALA A 564 12.66 5.99 19.11
CA ALA A 564 12.10 7.24 18.58
C ALA A 564 10.75 7.59 19.24
N SER A 565 9.90 6.59 19.50
CA SER A 565 8.64 6.78 20.20
C SER A 565 8.85 7.26 21.65
N ILE A 566 9.82 6.69 22.35
CA ILE A 566 10.22 7.11 23.69
C ILE A 566 10.74 8.55 23.66
N CYS A 567 11.64 8.88 22.72
CA CYS A 567 12.18 10.25 22.57
C CYS A 567 11.07 11.28 22.30
N ARG A 568 10.08 10.98 21.46
CA ARG A 568 8.92 11.86 21.21
C ARG A 568 8.10 12.12 22.47
N LYS A 569 7.81 11.07 23.23
CA LYS A 569 7.03 11.19 24.48
C LYS A 569 7.80 11.94 25.56
N LEU A 570 9.10 11.69 25.64
CA LEU A 570 9.98 12.44 26.54
C LEU A 570 10.06 13.92 26.18
N ALA A 571 10.18 14.25 24.87
CA ALA A 571 10.17 15.62 24.40
C ALA A 571 8.85 16.33 24.77
N ARG A 572 7.71 15.65 24.58
CA ARG A 572 6.40 16.15 25.02
C ARG A 572 6.38 16.46 26.52
N ASP A 573 6.83 15.53 27.35
CA ASP A 573 6.80 15.68 28.80
C ASP A 573 7.73 16.82 29.27
N ILE A 574 8.84 17.02 28.59
CA ILE A 574 9.75 18.17 28.82
C ILE A 574 9.03 19.49 28.52
N VAL A 575 8.45 19.61 27.36
CA VAL A 575 7.72 20.81 26.95
C VAL A 575 6.54 21.12 27.86
N LEU A 576 5.76 20.11 28.26
CA LEU A 576 4.66 20.28 29.22
C LEU A 576 5.15 20.76 30.60
N LYS A 577 6.28 20.25 31.10
CA LYS A 577 6.87 20.70 32.36
C LYS A 577 7.46 22.11 32.26
N GLU A 578 8.05 22.48 31.11
CA GLU A 578 8.53 23.85 30.88
C GLU A 578 7.37 24.85 30.84
N LEU A 579 6.24 24.49 30.24
CA LEU A 579 5.03 25.30 30.20
C LEU A 579 4.40 25.49 31.60
N SER A 580 4.47 24.46 32.46
CA SER A 580 3.88 24.51 33.80
C SER A 580 4.75 25.23 34.85
N ASN A 581 6.08 25.24 34.69
CA ASN A 581 6.99 25.74 35.69
C ASN A 581 7.55 27.16 35.45
N GLY A 582 7.07 27.86 34.38
CA GLY A 582 7.61 29.17 34.01
C GLY A 582 9.11 29.10 33.66
N LYS A 583 9.65 30.08 32.97
CA LYS A 583 10.98 30.12 32.31
C LYS A 583 12.24 29.79 33.14
N HIS A 584 12.18 28.99 34.19
CA HIS A 584 13.37 28.47 34.85
C HIS A 584 13.85 27.19 34.20
N LYS A 585 14.88 27.28 33.35
CA LYS A 585 15.68 26.16 32.82
C LYS A 585 16.43 25.48 33.96
N ALA A 586 15.75 24.71 34.80
CA ALA A 586 16.44 23.75 35.66
C ALA A 586 17.01 22.66 34.75
N LYS A 587 18.32 22.39 34.83
CA LYS A 587 18.96 21.25 34.19
C LYS A 587 18.45 19.95 34.85
N ILE A 588 17.30 19.48 34.36
CA ILE A 588 16.72 18.22 34.87
C ILE A 588 17.31 17.09 34.05
N LYS A 589 17.99 16.15 34.72
CA LYS A 589 18.41 14.91 34.09
C LYS A 589 17.22 13.96 34.02
N TYR A 590 16.92 13.50 32.84
CA TYR A 590 15.85 12.51 32.56
C TYR A 590 16.49 11.12 32.45
N VAL A 591 16.07 10.21 33.31
CA VAL A 591 16.47 8.80 33.25
C VAL A 591 15.30 7.98 32.78
N VAL A 592 15.50 7.23 31.72
CA VAL A 592 14.54 6.27 31.17
C VAL A 592 14.99 4.88 31.63
N ASP A 593 14.30 4.36 32.59
CA ASP A 593 14.43 3.00 33.13
C ASP A 593 13.31 2.09 32.63
N GLY A 594 13.25 0.84 33.10
CA GLY A 594 12.21 -0.11 32.71
C GLY A 594 10.79 0.37 33.02
N ALA A 595 10.58 1.00 34.19
CA ALA A 595 9.27 1.53 34.56
C ALA A 595 8.82 2.64 33.61
N LYS A 596 9.74 3.49 33.19
CA LYS A 596 9.47 4.55 32.21
C LYS A 596 9.22 4.01 30.80
N VAL A 597 9.84 2.89 30.43
CA VAL A 597 9.55 2.18 29.19
C VAL A 597 8.12 1.65 29.19
N GLU A 598 7.66 1.02 30.26
CA GLU A 598 6.28 0.55 30.40
C GLU A 598 5.27 1.72 30.35
N GLU A 599 5.57 2.83 31.03
CA GLU A 599 4.72 4.02 30.98
C GLU A 599 4.57 4.54 29.53
N TYR A 600 5.66 4.60 28.77
CA TYR A 600 5.68 5.16 27.43
C TYR A 600 5.19 4.18 26.37
N LEU A 601 5.63 2.93 26.36
CA LEU A 601 5.28 1.95 25.34
C LEU A 601 4.03 1.14 25.68
N LYS A 602 3.52 1.26 26.93
CA LYS A 602 2.33 0.55 27.41
C LYS A 602 2.56 -0.96 27.49
N VAL A 603 1.58 -1.76 27.08
CA VAL A 603 1.58 -3.22 27.24
C VAL A 603 2.70 -3.84 26.39
N PRO A 604 3.55 -4.72 26.95
CA PRO A 604 4.52 -5.50 26.20
C PRO A 604 3.85 -6.33 25.10
N ARG A 605 4.41 -6.26 23.92
CA ARG A 605 3.88 -7.00 22.73
C ARG A 605 4.27 -8.47 22.75
N TYR A 606 5.43 -8.75 23.30
CA TYR A 606 5.99 -10.10 23.35
C TYR A 606 6.20 -10.47 24.82
N ARG A 607 5.42 -11.40 25.28
CA ARG A 607 5.69 -12.04 26.57
C ARG A 607 6.70 -13.14 26.33
N THR A 608 7.81 -13.11 27.06
CA THR A 608 8.73 -14.25 27.10
C THR A 608 7.97 -15.41 27.74
N HIS A 609 7.38 -16.26 26.92
CA HIS A 609 6.91 -17.53 27.45
C HIS A 609 8.15 -18.22 28.00
N LYS A 610 8.21 -18.43 29.33
CA LYS A 610 9.18 -19.33 29.89
C LYS A 610 8.93 -20.67 29.22
N HIS A 611 9.83 -21.10 28.32
CA HIS A 611 9.79 -22.46 27.84
C HIS A 611 9.87 -23.31 29.09
N SER A 612 8.76 -23.95 29.45
CA SER A 612 8.76 -24.92 30.52
C SER A 612 9.59 -26.09 30.00
N ASN A 613 10.57 -26.54 30.79
CA ASN A 613 11.29 -27.79 30.53
C ASN A 613 10.37 -29.01 30.69
N GLU A 614 9.12 -28.86 30.24
CA GLU A 614 8.10 -29.89 30.36
C GLU A 614 8.24 -30.87 29.20
N PHE A 615 8.18 -32.11 29.54
CA PHE A 615 8.05 -33.18 28.57
C PHE A 615 6.58 -33.36 28.20
N LYS A 616 6.24 -33.16 26.93
CA LYS A 616 4.86 -33.29 26.43
C LYS A 616 4.77 -34.34 25.34
N VAL A 617 3.69 -35.10 25.36
CA VAL A 617 3.42 -36.07 24.29
C VAL A 617 2.87 -35.31 23.07
N GLY A 618 3.45 -35.55 21.92
CA GLY A 618 3.01 -35.01 20.64
C GLY A 618 3.42 -33.52 20.39
N SER A 619 4.21 -32.91 21.29
CA SER A 619 4.64 -31.54 21.12
C SER A 619 6.17 -31.46 21.08
N VAL A 620 6.72 -30.83 20.03
CA VAL A 620 8.17 -30.72 19.77
C VAL A 620 8.50 -29.35 19.24
N THR A 621 9.69 -28.87 19.62
CA THR A 621 10.17 -27.55 19.21
C THR A 621 11.11 -27.65 18.01
N GLY A 622 10.81 -26.95 16.93
CA GLY A 622 11.65 -26.79 15.76
C GLY A 622 12.18 -25.37 15.60
N LEU A 623 13.00 -25.18 14.58
CA LEU A 623 13.54 -23.89 14.19
C LEU A 623 13.13 -23.58 12.74
N ALA A 624 12.57 -22.42 12.54
CA ALA A 624 12.20 -21.90 11.23
C ALA A 624 13.01 -20.63 10.90
N TRP A 625 13.13 -20.34 9.64
CA TRP A 625 13.67 -19.09 9.14
C TRP A 625 12.59 -18.33 8.37
N THR A 626 12.51 -17.03 8.58
CA THR A 626 11.58 -16.10 7.94
C THR A 626 12.32 -14.88 7.41
N SER A 627 11.67 -14.09 6.59
CA SER A 627 12.23 -12.82 6.08
C SER A 627 12.62 -11.81 7.17
N VAL A 628 12.12 -12.00 8.39
CA VAL A 628 12.46 -11.16 9.57
C VAL A 628 13.49 -11.80 10.49
N GLY A 629 13.97 -12.98 10.17
CA GLY A 629 14.99 -13.74 10.93
C GLY A 629 14.53 -15.10 11.36
N GLY A 630 15.32 -15.76 12.24
CA GLY A 630 14.98 -17.07 12.79
C GLY A 630 13.88 -17.01 13.84
N GLU A 631 13.02 -18.00 13.85
CA GLU A 631 11.91 -18.17 14.80
C GLU A 631 11.83 -19.59 15.35
N ILE A 632 11.18 -19.74 16.50
CA ILE A 632 10.83 -21.04 17.06
C ILE A 632 9.55 -21.52 16.39
N LEU A 633 9.53 -22.78 16.01
CA LEU A 633 8.39 -23.46 15.43
C LEU A 633 7.92 -24.59 16.37
N ASN A 634 6.84 -24.38 17.07
CA ASN A 634 6.22 -25.48 17.82
C ASN A 634 5.38 -26.35 16.88
N VAL A 635 5.51 -27.67 17.00
CA VAL A 635 4.73 -28.64 16.25
C VAL A 635 3.97 -29.49 17.23
N ASP A 636 2.65 -29.43 17.17
CA ASP A 636 1.74 -30.21 17.99
C ASP A 636 1.06 -31.29 17.14
N VAL A 637 1.09 -32.53 17.60
CA VAL A 637 0.46 -33.68 16.95
C VAL A 637 -0.51 -34.35 17.90
N THR A 638 -1.71 -34.59 17.42
CA THR A 638 -2.76 -35.32 18.12
C THR A 638 -3.26 -36.44 17.25
N ILE A 639 -3.51 -37.61 17.87
CA ILE A 639 -4.07 -38.78 17.20
C ILE A 639 -5.43 -39.07 17.81
N MET A 640 -6.43 -39.22 16.96
CA MET A 640 -7.81 -39.46 17.34
C MET A 640 -8.41 -40.60 16.51
N ASN A 641 -9.51 -41.19 16.97
CA ASN A 641 -10.26 -42.15 16.17
C ASN A 641 -10.93 -41.41 15.00
N GLY A 642 -10.77 -41.89 13.79
CA GLY A 642 -11.28 -41.24 12.60
C GLY A 642 -10.98 -41.96 11.29
N SER A 643 -11.05 -41.25 10.18
CA SER A 643 -11.02 -41.77 8.81
C SER A 643 -9.64 -42.01 8.20
N GLU A 644 -8.62 -42.34 8.97
CA GLU A 644 -7.22 -42.54 8.50
C GLU A 644 -6.62 -41.39 7.70
N LYS A 645 -7.09 -40.17 7.98
CA LYS A 645 -6.71 -38.95 7.28
C LYS A 645 -5.57 -38.22 8.01
N LEU A 646 -4.71 -37.56 7.24
CA LEU A 646 -3.78 -36.54 7.75
C LEU A 646 -4.42 -35.16 7.65
N THR A 647 -4.72 -34.59 8.79
CA THR A 647 -5.24 -33.20 8.89
C THR A 647 -4.11 -32.24 9.26
N LEU A 648 -3.94 -31.20 8.47
CA LEU A 648 -2.88 -30.19 8.62
C LEU A 648 -3.48 -28.82 8.86
N THR A 649 -3.08 -28.14 9.94
CA THR A 649 -3.55 -26.77 10.26
C THR A 649 -2.41 -25.87 10.69
N GLY A 650 -2.56 -24.53 10.57
CA GLY A 650 -1.54 -23.54 10.95
C GLY A 650 -0.90 -22.85 9.75
N GLN A 651 -1.65 -22.66 8.64
CA GLN A 651 -1.20 -21.99 7.40
C GLN A 651 0.12 -22.52 6.83
N MET A 652 0.23 -23.86 6.76
CA MET A 652 1.35 -24.53 6.10
C MET A 652 1.29 -24.35 4.59
N GLY A 653 2.40 -23.93 3.98
CA GLY A 653 2.58 -23.93 2.53
C GLY A 653 2.70 -25.34 1.96
N ASN A 654 2.78 -25.45 0.64
CA ASN A 654 2.76 -26.76 -0.03
C ASN A 654 3.96 -27.62 0.30
N VAL A 655 5.17 -27.05 0.32
CA VAL A 655 6.41 -27.77 0.63
C VAL A 655 6.37 -28.34 2.06
N MET A 656 5.85 -27.55 3.00
CA MET A 656 5.70 -28.01 4.39
C MET A 656 4.65 -29.10 4.55
N LYS A 657 3.57 -29.10 3.76
CA LYS A 657 2.57 -30.17 3.71
C LYS A 657 3.15 -31.46 3.17
N GLU A 658 3.97 -31.39 2.12
CA GLU A 658 4.70 -32.55 1.57
C GLU A 658 5.67 -33.11 2.59
N SER A 659 6.39 -32.27 3.32
CA SER A 659 7.27 -32.69 4.40
C SER A 659 6.53 -33.40 5.53
N ALA A 660 5.31 -32.97 5.88
CA ALA A 660 4.46 -33.65 6.86
C ALA A 660 3.99 -35.04 6.36
N GLN A 661 3.67 -35.16 5.07
CA GLN A 661 3.31 -36.41 4.43
C GLN A 661 4.49 -37.36 4.39
N ALA A 662 5.69 -36.88 4.07
CA ALA A 662 6.93 -37.68 4.09
C ALA A 662 7.23 -38.20 5.50
N ALA A 663 7.07 -37.38 6.53
CA ALA A 663 7.24 -37.74 7.93
C ALA A 663 6.29 -38.88 8.35
N LEU A 664 5.01 -38.75 8.03
CA LEU A 664 4.02 -39.79 8.34
C LEU A 664 4.31 -41.08 7.58
N SER A 665 4.67 -41.00 6.30
CA SER A 665 4.98 -42.15 5.46
C SER A 665 6.19 -42.91 5.98
N TYR A 666 7.25 -42.19 6.40
CA TYR A 666 8.44 -42.80 6.97
C TYR A 666 8.11 -43.55 8.28
N ILE A 667 7.39 -42.95 9.21
CA ILE A 667 7.03 -43.56 10.49
C ILE A 667 6.12 -44.78 10.26
N ARG A 668 5.20 -44.72 9.32
CA ARG A 668 4.33 -45.86 8.97
C ARG A 668 5.11 -47.02 8.38
N SER A 669 6.06 -46.76 7.48
CA SER A 669 6.86 -47.80 6.81
C SER A 669 7.82 -48.48 7.79
N ASN A 670 8.35 -47.76 8.77
CA ASN A 670 9.31 -48.26 9.77
C ASN A 670 8.69 -48.47 11.16
N ALA A 671 7.36 -48.67 11.22
CA ALA A 671 6.63 -48.81 12.49
C ALA A 671 7.21 -49.90 13.42
N LYS A 672 7.67 -51.01 12.85
CA LYS A 672 8.30 -52.11 13.62
C LYS A 672 9.60 -51.68 14.31
N GLU A 673 10.42 -50.90 13.66
CA GLU A 673 11.70 -50.41 14.22
C GLU A 673 11.47 -49.48 15.39
N PHE A 674 10.38 -48.70 15.35
CA PHE A 674 9.97 -47.81 16.42
C PHE A 674 9.14 -48.48 17.53
N ASN A 675 8.97 -49.83 17.49
CA ASN A 675 8.10 -50.60 18.38
C ASN A 675 6.63 -50.12 18.36
N ILE A 676 6.12 -49.75 17.18
CA ILE A 676 4.75 -49.33 16.93
C ILE A 676 4.01 -50.50 16.24
N ASP A 677 2.78 -50.76 16.66
CA ASP A 677 1.92 -51.74 15.97
C ASP A 677 1.69 -51.28 14.52
N PRO A 678 2.01 -52.09 13.50
CA PRO A 678 1.75 -51.76 12.11
C PRO A 678 0.29 -51.39 11.80
N ASN A 679 -0.66 -51.90 12.61
CA ASN A 679 -2.08 -51.57 12.49
C ASN A 679 -2.49 -50.32 13.30
N PHE A 680 -1.57 -49.69 14.00
CA PHE A 680 -1.85 -48.52 14.87
C PHE A 680 -2.65 -47.43 14.14
N PHE A 681 -2.36 -47.21 12.88
CA PHE A 681 -2.98 -46.10 12.09
C PHE A 681 -4.35 -46.45 11.54
N LYS A 682 -4.78 -47.75 11.61
CA LYS A 682 -6.12 -48.13 11.14
C LYS A 682 -7.20 -47.51 12.01
N GLY A 683 -8.16 -46.83 11.36
CA GLY A 683 -9.25 -46.17 12.06
C GLY A 683 -8.80 -44.95 12.90
N LYS A 684 -7.62 -44.41 12.65
CA LYS A 684 -7.12 -43.23 13.37
C LYS A 684 -6.81 -42.08 12.41
N GLU A 685 -7.17 -40.88 12.80
CA GLU A 685 -6.83 -39.63 12.15
C GLU A 685 -5.65 -39.00 12.87
N VAL A 686 -4.70 -38.52 12.08
CA VAL A 686 -3.52 -37.77 12.56
C VAL A 686 -3.73 -36.29 12.28
N HIS A 687 -3.66 -35.46 13.30
CA HIS A 687 -3.75 -34.01 13.17
C HIS A 687 -2.44 -33.35 13.59
N ILE A 688 -1.78 -32.68 12.63
CA ILE A 688 -0.58 -31.85 12.88
C ILE A 688 -1.00 -30.39 12.88
N HIS A 689 -0.69 -29.69 13.95
CA HIS A 689 -0.99 -28.28 14.11
C HIS A 689 0.29 -27.49 14.34
N LEU A 690 0.45 -26.39 13.62
CA LEU A 690 1.47 -25.37 13.88
C LEU A 690 0.79 -24.15 14.49
N PRO A 691 0.98 -23.86 15.79
CA PRO A 691 0.48 -22.67 16.44
C PRO A 691 0.96 -21.39 15.73
N GLU A 692 0.32 -20.24 16.04
CA GLU A 692 0.58 -18.93 15.39
C GLU A 692 0.19 -18.90 13.91
N GLY A 693 -1.05 -19.32 13.60
CA GLY A 693 -1.59 -19.37 12.23
C GLY A 693 -1.75 -18.03 11.51
N ALA A 694 -1.38 -16.92 12.14
CA ALA A 694 -1.41 -15.59 11.49
C ALA A 694 -0.23 -15.39 10.50
N ILE A 695 0.83 -16.21 10.59
CA ILE A 695 2.03 -16.12 9.75
C ILE A 695 2.10 -17.35 8.85
N PRO A 696 2.05 -17.20 7.51
CA PRO A 696 2.27 -18.32 6.59
C PRO A 696 3.66 -18.92 6.80
N LYS A 697 3.70 -20.26 6.85
CA LYS A 697 4.94 -21.03 7.05
C LYS A 697 5.10 -22.00 5.89
N ASP A 698 6.26 -21.96 5.23
CA ASP A 698 6.58 -22.92 4.18
C ASP A 698 8.06 -23.30 4.22
N GLY A 699 8.38 -24.49 3.75
CA GLY A 699 9.73 -25.00 3.66
C GLY A 699 9.89 -26.41 4.19
N PRO A 700 10.90 -27.16 3.71
CA PRO A 700 11.10 -28.57 4.05
C PRO A 700 11.77 -28.77 5.42
N SER A 701 12.40 -27.75 5.98
CA SER A 701 13.29 -27.85 7.16
C SER A 701 12.61 -28.21 8.48
N ALA A 702 11.28 -28.34 8.51
CA ALA A 702 10.52 -28.79 9.66
C ALA A 702 10.32 -30.33 9.70
N GLY A 703 10.83 -31.06 8.70
CA GLY A 703 10.59 -32.51 8.55
C GLY A 703 10.98 -33.34 9.78
N ILE A 704 12.20 -33.13 10.30
CA ILE A 704 12.65 -33.85 11.51
C ILE A 704 11.78 -33.47 12.72
N THR A 705 11.34 -32.25 12.87
CA THR A 705 10.49 -31.79 13.96
C THR A 705 9.11 -32.45 13.90
N MET A 706 8.52 -32.51 12.70
CA MET A 706 7.23 -33.20 12.48
C MET A 706 7.36 -34.72 12.73
N SER A 707 8.47 -35.33 12.32
CA SER A 707 8.73 -36.76 12.56
C SER A 707 8.83 -37.04 14.05
N MET A 708 9.57 -36.24 14.82
CA MET A 708 9.70 -36.43 16.25
C MET A 708 8.36 -36.19 16.99
N ALA A 709 7.59 -35.18 16.58
CA ALA A 709 6.26 -34.94 17.15
C ALA A 709 5.27 -36.08 16.85
N LEU A 710 5.29 -36.61 15.62
CA LEU A 710 4.52 -37.78 15.23
C LEU A 710 4.93 -39.00 16.01
N LEU A 711 6.24 -39.27 16.11
CA LEU A 711 6.78 -40.42 16.87
C LEU A 711 6.41 -40.35 18.35
N SER A 712 6.45 -39.12 18.93
CA SER A 712 6.00 -38.85 20.29
C SER A 712 4.51 -39.18 20.46
N ALA A 713 3.67 -38.69 19.56
CA ALA A 713 2.21 -38.91 19.63
C ALA A 713 1.83 -40.38 19.46
N VAL A 714 2.47 -41.09 18.51
CA VAL A 714 2.18 -42.50 18.22
C VAL A 714 2.68 -43.42 19.31
N SER A 715 3.90 -43.17 19.83
CA SER A 715 4.50 -44.00 20.88
C SER A 715 4.00 -43.69 22.30
N GLY A 716 3.29 -42.53 22.47
CA GLY A 716 2.90 -42.02 23.77
C GLY A 716 4.08 -41.57 24.63
N ARG A 717 5.26 -41.41 24.05
CA ARG A 717 6.49 -41.00 24.77
C ARG A 717 6.58 -39.47 24.80
N PRO A 718 6.71 -38.89 25.99
CA PRO A 718 6.83 -37.42 26.08
C PRO A 718 8.17 -36.94 25.49
N ALA A 719 8.11 -35.93 24.64
CA ALA A 719 9.26 -35.27 24.04
C ALA A 719 9.71 -34.05 24.86
N SER A 720 11.02 -33.76 24.84
CA SER A 720 11.59 -32.59 25.52
C SER A 720 11.39 -31.32 24.68
N ASN A 721 10.74 -30.33 25.24
CA ASN A 721 10.63 -29.00 24.64
C ASN A 721 11.87 -28.09 24.86
N ALA A 722 12.86 -28.57 25.62
CA ALA A 722 14.14 -27.88 25.82
C ALA A 722 15.13 -28.10 24.66
N ILE A 723 14.76 -28.91 23.69
CA ILE A 723 15.57 -29.24 22.50
C ILE A 723 14.88 -28.68 21.26
N ALA A 724 15.61 -27.93 20.47
CA ALA A 724 15.12 -27.51 19.16
C ALA A 724 15.80 -28.31 18.05
N MET A 725 15.13 -28.45 16.93
CA MET A 725 15.67 -29.21 15.81
C MET A 725 15.29 -28.59 14.48
N THR A 726 16.09 -28.87 13.48
CA THR A 726 15.83 -28.47 12.10
C THR A 726 16.46 -29.48 11.15
N GLY A 727 15.80 -29.76 10.04
CA GLY A 727 16.27 -30.71 9.02
C GLY A 727 15.15 -31.11 8.09
N GLU A 728 15.44 -31.22 6.82
CA GLU A 728 14.60 -31.85 5.83
C GLU A 728 14.73 -33.37 5.96
N ILE A 729 13.69 -34.12 5.68
CA ILE A 729 13.71 -35.60 5.79
C ILE A 729 13.42 -36.23 4.44
N THR A 730 14.09 -37.36 4.21
CA THR A 730 13.76 -38.25 3.08
C THR A 730 12.80 -39.36 3.52
N LEU A 731 12.18 -40.03 2.55
CA LEU A 731 11.38 -41.25 2.80
C LEU A 731 12.19 -42.41 3.36
N ARG A 732 13.53 -42.30 3.45
CA ARG A 732 14.47 -43.29 4.05
C ARG A 732 14.94 -42.89 5.44
N GLY A 733 14.47 -41.74 5.96
CA GLY A 733 14.83 -41.28 7.29
C GLY A 733 16.14 -40.48 7.35
N GLU A 734 16.76 -40.22 6.23
CA GLU A 734 17.96 -39.35 6.16
C GLU A 734 17.56 -37.91 6.43
N VAL A 735 18.43 -37.19 7.13
CA VAL A 735 18.22 -35.76 7.47
C VAL A 735 19.11 -34.89 6.56
N LEU A 736 18.48 -34.21 5.61
CA LEU A 736 19.13 -33.39 4.59
C LEU A 736 19.47 -32.00 5.10
N PRO A 737 20.50 -31.34 4.52
CA PRO A 737 20.94 -30.02 4.91
C PRO A 737 19.87 -28.94 4.66
N ILE A 738 19.94 -27.87 5.44
CA ILE A 738 18.98 -26.76 5.43
C ILE A 738 19.68 -25.40 5.29
N GLY A 739 18.98 -24.41 4.80
CA GLY A 739 19.44 -23.02 4.78
C GLY A 739 19.10 -22.23 6.05
N GLY A 740 19.80 -21.11 6.25
CA GLY A 740 19.54 -20.17 7.34
C GLY A 740 19.91 -20.69 8.72
N LEU A 741 20.96 -21.51 8.82
CA LEU A 741 21.41 -22.11 10.10
C LEU A 741 21.78 -21.03 11.12
N ASN A 742 22.46 -19.97 10.72
CA ASN A 742 22.87 -18.89 11.60
C ASN A 742 21.65 -18.24 12.30
N GLU A 743 20.62 -17.88 11.54
CA GLU A 743 19.39 -17.26 12.05
C GLU A 743 18.61 -18.20 12.98
N LYS A 744 18.63 -19.51 12.68
CA LYS A 744 18.00 -20.55 13.50
C LYS A 744 18.72 -20.70 14.84
N LEU A 745 20.06 -20.68 14.86
CA LEU A 745 20.85 -20.70 16.10
C LEU A 745 20.61 -19.45 16.94
N LEU A 746 20.54 -18.26 16.30
CA LEU A 746 20.19 -17.01 16.97
C LEU A 746 18.80 -17.07 17.60
N ALA A 747 17.82 -17.68 16.91
CA ALA A 747 16.49 -17.86 17.46
C ALA A 747 16.48 -18.77 18.68
N ALA A 748 17.19 -19.89 18.63
CA ALA A 748 17.33 -20.79 19.76
C ALA A 748 17.98 -20.09 20.97
N LYS A 749 19.08 -19.36 20.75
CA LYS A 749 19.78 -18.62 21.79
C LYS A 749 18.90 -17.54 22.44
N ARG A 750 18.17 -16.78 21.63
CA ARG A 750 17.20 -15.76 22.10
C ARG A 750 16.11 -16.35 22.98
N ASN A 751 15.66 -17.57 22.65
CA ASN A 751 14.64 -18.26 23.42
C ASN A 751 15.20 -19.20 24.50
N LYS A 752 16.52 -19.10 24.80
CA LYS A 752 17.22 -19.85 25.86
C LYS A 752 17.16 -21.36 25.68
N ILE A 753 17.08 -21.86 24.44
CA ILE A 753 17.21 -23.27 24.12
C ILE A 753 18.70 -23.55 23.96
N SER A 754 19.23 -24.43 24.78
CA SER A 754 20.67 -24.73 24.80
C SER A 754 21.07 -25.92 23.91
N THR A 755 20.14 -26.83 23.59
CA THR A 755 20.44 -28.02 22.80
C THR A 755 19.73 -27.98 21.43
N ILE A 756 20.49 -28.12 20.37
CA ILE A 756 19.99 -28.02 19.01
C ILE A 756 20.45 -29.19 18.17
N LEU A 757 19.51 -29.84 17.47
CA LEU A 757 19.81 -30.90 16.52
C LEU A 757 19.84 -30.32 15.12
N ILE A 758 20.90 -30.55 14.38
CA ILE A 758 21.10 -30.06 12.99
C ILE A 758 21.47 -31.21 12.07
N PRO A 759 21.22 -31.09 10.76
CA PRO A 759 21.76 -32.06 9.79
C PRO A 759 23.28 -32.10 9.83
N LYS A 760 23.87 -33.28 9.66
CA LYS A 760 25.33 -33.47 9.68
C LYS A 760 26.03 -32.65 8.60
N ASP A 761 25.45 -32.57 7.43
CA ASP A 761 26.04 -31.83 6.31
C ASP A 761 26.16 -30.31 6.62
N ASN A 762 25.32 -29.78 7.52
CA ASN A 762 25.45 -28.39 7.98
C ASN A 762 26.58 -28.16 9.02
N GLU A 763 27.37 -29.19 9.40
CA GLU A 763 28.59 -28.98 10.20
C GLU A 763 29.61 -28.07 9.49
N ILE A 764 29.60 -28.08 8.15
CA ILE A 764 30.45 -27.20 7.35
C ILE A 764 30.09 -25.75 7.60
N ASP A 765 28.79 -25.45 7.63
CA ASP A 765 28.25 -24.11 7.85
C ASP A 765 28.65 -23.56 9.24
N LEU A 766 28.77 -24.44 10.25
CA LEU A 766 29.21 -24.05 11.59
C LEU A 766 30.60 -23.40 11.63
N LYS A 767 31.48 -23.71 10.65
CA LYS A 767 32.80 -23.10 10.55
C LYS A 767 32.70 -21.63 10.13
N GLU A 768 31.66 -21.27 9.42
CA GLU A 768 31.44 -19.90 8.96
C GLU A 768 30.69 -19.03 9.99
N ILE A 769 29.95 -19.69 10.91
CA ILE A 769 29.19 -18.99 11.94
C ILE A 769 30.11 -18.51 13.07
N GLN A 770 29.92 -17.26 13.49
CA GLN A 770 30.70 -16.65 14.57
C GLN A 770 30.62 -17.45 15.88
N ASP A 771 31.74 -17.52 16.61
CA ASP A 771 31.79 -18.24 17.89
C ASP A 771 30.82 -17.66 18.92
N SER A 772 30.61 -16.33 18.89
CA SER A 772 29.62 -15.66 19.73
C SER A 772 28.19 -16.18 19.57
N VAL A 773 27.82 -16.71 18.42
CA VAL A 773 26.50 -17.33 18.18
C VAL A 773 26.44 -18.72 18.75
N LYS A 774 27.53 -19.50 18.60
CA LYS A 774 27.66 -20.91 19.05
C LYS A 774 27.84 -21.02 20.57
N ASP A 775 28.42 -20.02 21.19
CA ASP A 775 28.75 -20.02 22.61
C ASP A 775 27.48 -20.25 23.48
N GLY A 776 27.58 -21.23 24.39
CA GLY A 776 26.46 -21.66 25.24
C GLY A 776 25.44 -22.56 24.56
N LEU A 777 25.63 -22.96 23.30
CA LEU A 777 24.76 -23.89 22.58
C LEU A 777 25.44 -25.26 22.45
N LYS A 778 24.70 -26.33 22.78
CA LYS A 778 25.08 -27.71 22.50
C LYS A 778 24.50 -28.10 21.13
N ILE A 779 25.30 -28.01 20.09
CA ILE A 779 24.89 -28.34 18.72
C ILE A 779 25.24 -29.80 18.47
N ILE A 780 24.28 -30.56 18.01
CA ILE A 780 24.41 -32.01 17.81
C ILE A 780 24.07 -32.31 16.34
N PRO A 781 25.04 -32.77 15.55
CA PRO A 781 24.79 -33.18 14.19
C PRO A 781 24.10 -34.56 14.16
N ILE A 782 23.14 -34.72 13.25
CA ILE A 782 22.38 -35.97 13.05
C ILE A 782 22.33 -36.29 11.55
N GLU A 783 22.47 -37.61 11.23
CA GLU A 783 22.37 -38.11 9.84
C GLU A 783 20.97 -38.66 9.57
N LYS A 784 20.38 -39.30 10.57
CA LYS A 784 19.08 -39.98 10.48
C LYS A 784 18.16 -39.57 11.60
N ILE A 785 16.86 -39.86 11.37
CA ILE A 785 15.81 -39.59 12.37
C ILE A 785 16.10 -40.31 13.68
N GLU A 786 16.65 -41.58 13.60
CA GLU A 786 16.96 -42.40 14.77
C GLU A 786 17.99 -41.71 15.69
N ASP A 787 18.93 -40.96 15.14
CA ASP A 787 19.96 -40.25 15.90
C ASP A 787 19.37 -39.19 16.83
N ALA A 788 18.21 -38.64 16.50
CA ALA A 788 17.51 -37.68 17.31
C ALA A 788 16.79 -38.26 18.54
N ILE A 789 16.39 -39.54 18.45
CA ILE A 789 15.56 -40.22 19.46
C ILE A 789 16.16 -40.18 20.88
N PRO A 790 17.46 -40.51 21.09
CA PRO A 790 18.07 -40.48 22.44
C PRO A 790 18.07 -39.08 23.10
N TYR A 791 18.06 -38.05 22.30
CA TYR A 791 18.06 -36.68 22.79
C TYR A 791 16.66 -36.16 23.08
N VAL A 792 15.71 -36.48 22.20
CA VAL A 792 14.34 -35.92 22.25
C VAL A 792 13.49 -36.63 23.30
N PHE A 793 13.65 -37.93 23.46
CA PHE A 793 12.86 -38.70 24.38
C PHE A 793 13.65 -39.05 25.65
N SER A 794 13.09 -38.74 26.81
CA SER A 794 13.69 -39.18 28.07
C SER A 794 13.78 -40.70 28.15
N SER A 795 14.92 -41.24 28.58
CA SER A 795 15.01 -42.64 29.01
C SER A 795 14.03 -42.82 30.17
N LEU A 796 12.91 -43.44 29.92
CA LEU A 796 11.98 -43.82 30.98
C LEU A 796 12.71 -44.70 31.97
N LYS A 797 12.98 -44.23 33.20
CA LYS A 797 13.03 -45.12 34.34
C LYS A 797 11.74 -45.89 34.30
N LYS A 798 11.85 -47.27 34.25
CA LYS A 798 10.70 -48.17 34.29
C LYS A 798 9.73 -47.70 35.38
N PRO A 799 8.43 -47.57 35.13
CA PRO A 799 7.48 -47.25 36.18
C PRO A 799 7.60 -48.34 37.21
N SER A 800 7.98 -48.01 38.43
CA SER A 800 7.93 -48.90 39.58
C SER A 800 6.50 -49.43 39.69
N LYS A 801 6.33 -50.76 39.63
CA LYS A 801 5.08 -51.46 39.91
C LYS A 801 4.71 -51.20 41.35
N GLU A 802 4.17 -50.11 41.72
CA GLU A 802 3.33 -49.96 42.90
C GLU A 802 1.90 -50.32 42.55
N VAL A 803 1.67 -51.61 42.64
CA VAL A 803 0.31 -52.19 42.71
C VAL A 803 -0.24 -51.72 44.08
N SER A 804 -1.01 -50.65 44.08
CA SER A 804 -1.83 -50.32 45.25
C SER A 804 -2.91 -51.39 45.40
N LYS A 805 -2.67 -52.35 46.29
CA LYS A 805 -3.71 -53.21 46.88
C LYS A 805 -4.72 -52.31 47.59
N ARG A 806 -5.79 -51.93 46.90
CA ARG A 806 -6.99 -51.46 47.57
C ARG A 806 -7.67 -52.67 48.21
N ASN A 807 -7.51 -52.75 49.55
CA ASN A 807 -8.28 -53.63 50.39
C ASN A 807 -9.77 -53.32 50.23
N ILE A 808 -10.49 -54.22 49.60
CA ILE A 808 -11.95 -54.28 49.64
C ILE A 808 -12.28 -55.02 50.96
N ASN A 809 -12.75 -54.29 51.97
CA ASN A 809 -13.30 -54.83 53.16
C ASN A 809 -14.84 -54.93 52.99
N PRO A 810 -15.42 -56.12 52.97
CA PRO A 810 -16.87 -56.25 52.94
C PRO A 810 -17.39 -56.40 54.39
N LYS A 811 -18.37 -55.62 54.71
CA LYS A 811 -19.39 -55.80 55.80
C LYS A 811 -19.54 -54.57 56.69
N LYS A 812 -20.66 -53.93 56.51
CA LYS A 812 -21.66 -53.85 57.58
C LYS A 812 -22.99 -53.39 56.98
N LYS A 813 -23.99 -54.34 57.16
CA LYS A 813 -25.40 -54.11 57.01
C LYS A 813 -25.92 -53.32 58.21
N ALA A 814 -27.04 -52.58 57.96
CA ALA A 814 -28.18 -52.26 58.81
C ALA A 814 -27.97 -51.16 59.88
N LYS A 815 -28.55 -50.00 59.77
CA LYS A 815 -29.91 -49.60 60.24
C LYS A 815 -30.34 -48.33 59.58
#